data_c577d8df642129a768af218b5a659e4b
#
_entry.id   c577d8df642129a768af218b5a659e4b
#
_cell.length_a   1.000
_cell.length_b   1.000
_cell.length_c   1.000
_cell.angle_alpha   90.00
_cell.angle_beta   90.00
_cell.angle_gamma   90.00
#
_symmetry.space_group_name_H-M   'P 1'
#
loop_
_entity.id
_entity.type
_entity.pdbx_description
1 polymer ?
#
loop_
_entity_poly.entity_id
_entity_poly.type
_entity_poly.pdbx_seq_one_letter_code
_entity_poly.pdbx_strand_id
1 'polypeptide(L)'
;MKRGQKPHSNPHRKLWLRNSGSLGKALGPIILFGLGMLLASWLLGLSGLSSIHGDASAQADVSLRISEIQSANASTLLAADGSAPDWIEIENCGDAPVSLSGVTLAIDAKVNKVLSFPNVSLGAGEYLLVYADGKASPQTDGVLHAPFNLPASGGCTLFLLATDGSILDCVEPPELEADCSYGRIGGAWEVCLIATPGAENRAFTSNTAIEVELCEGTVEISEVMSANSIYFLDENGECCDYIELHNLTDDPVNLEGYHLSDNAARLTKWKLPDVTLPAGGYLAIHCSGYDRTDDPEHLHTSFRLSRDGERLFLSDPSGAAISSVNVPLLEKGQAYSLKSGSWTSELPPTPNLENRASSSSRAQLNSIDGVSLRINEVMASPTDGSADWIEIFNTGSQSLDLGSYGLSNDMNHPRKWQFPAGTTLGPQEYMIVFCDSSALPQQSSYLCVPFSLSACGGYTLCLSTPGGRIFDTVYVPQQIGDVSYGRSDSGQTGYLPSVTPLSANGSAYYEGRAEVAEYSVSGGLFTTGQSFSVSLSAGSGDRIYYTLDCSDPTESSTLYTGTPIPVSSTTILRTRVYRDGCLPSLMDTQSYLFDVQGAGEMPYVISLVSDPTGLFSHKTGIMVKGPNATDKFPYGAYGKGANFWMDWERESHIEFYTGTGKQAISQECGIKIHGRNSRAYEIKSFKLIARGRYGDKLFRYPLFSDRDDEAYNTLLLRYTGQDYKSAFMRDPVLTSLAANTSVLYQAAEECIVYLNGEYYSAMYIREHMNTDAICRQMGWEGREDGIDLVSGSAIVRQGSNDTFAALEAYLRSHDVTTQEAYEYIDSVVDIDNFIEYISMQLVIGTYDTVNVKRYRDPEGDGKWRWILYDVDRSMRENLNSFKILASGEYGRLFKSCMRNPTIRERFLTYFNRALATYMSPQSLSDMIQNQYQRLQPVLPQYLDMIGVTRSEYDASVENFTNRAVRRPSEIIRHCTSYLNLSKEETNRYFADAIEAIDAYNSQS
;
A
#
# COMPACT_ATOMS: atom_id res chain seq x y z
N MET A 1 6.57 33.90 -26.04
CA MET A 1 7.19 32.66 -26.55
C MET A 1 7.52 31.79 -25.38
N LYS A 2 6.61 30.92 -24.96
CA LYS A 2 6.87 29.77 -24.10
C LYS A 2 5.93 28.66 -24.57
N ARG A 3 6.52 27.54 -24.94
CA ARG A 3 5.80 26.36 -25.43
C ARG A 3 5.14 25.67 -24.23
N GLY A 4 3.85 25.43 -24.30
CA GLY A 4 3.12 24.65 -23.31
C GLY A 4 3.49 23.17 -23.40
N GLN A 5 3.78 22.59 -22.27
CA GLN A 5 3.79 21.13 -22.08
C GLN A 5 2.33 20.68 -21.88
N LYS A 6 1.94 19.67 -22.62
CA LYS A 6 0.67 18.98 -22.42
C LYS A 6 0.84 17.99 -21.25
N PRO A 7 -0.13 17.85 -20.37
CA PRO A 7 -0.07 16.82 -19.33
C PRO A 7 -0.08 15.43 -19.96
N HIS A 8 0.77 14.55 -19.47
CA HIS A 8 0.80 13.14 -19.83
C HIS A 8 -0.49 12.48 -19.32
N SER A 9 -1.33 12.02 -20.21
CA SER A 9 -2.47 11.17 -19.89
C SER A 9 -1.96 9.74 -19.64
N ASN A 10 -2.22 9.20 -18.46
CA ASN A 10 -1.94 7.83 -18.05
C ASN A 10 -2.49 6.84 -19.10
N PRO A 11 -1.67 6.01 -19.76
CA PRO A 11 -2.10 5.11 -20.81
C PRO A 11 -3.00 3.97 -20.34
N HIS A 12 -3.00 3.62 -19.05
CA HIS A 12 -3.75 2.48 -18.52
C HIS A 12 -5.28 2.69 -18.49
N ARG A 13 -5.77 3.94 -18.37
CA ARG A 13 -7.22 4.22 -18.41
C ARG A 13 -7.87 4.07 -19.80
N LYS A 14 -7.08 4.04 -20.90
CA LYS A 14 -7.64 3.92 -22.26
C LYS A 14 -7.92 2.47 -22.71
N LEU A 15 -7.42 1.45 -22.00
CA LEU A 15 -7.65 0.06 -22.38
C LEU A 15 -9.03 -0.48 -21.95
N TRP A 16 -9.61 0.04 -20.87
CA TRP A 16 -10.88 -0.47 -20.32
C TRP A 16 -12.13 -0.03 -21.09
N LEU A 17 -12.07 1.08 -21.80
CA LEU A 17 -13.23 1.58 -22.57
C LEU A 17 -13.50 0.82 -23.89
N ARG A 18 -12.73 -0.23 -24.22
CA ARG A 18 -12.91 -1.01 -25.46
C ARG A 18 -13.54 -2.39 -25.25
N ASN A 19 -13.74 -2.87 -24.04
CA ASN A 19 -14.19 -4.25 -23.79
C ASN A 19 -15.56 -4.42 -23.09
N SER A 20 -16.35 -3.36 -22.90
CA SER A 20 -17.67 -3.45 -22.27
C SER A 20 -18.80 -3.89 -23.22
N GLY A 21 -18.48 -4.57 -24.29
CA GLY A 21 -19.43 -5.00 -25.34
C GLY A 21 -19.64 -6.50 -25.48
N SER A 22 -19.37 -7.35 -24.48
CA SER A 22 -19.55 -8.80 -24.73
C SER A 22 -19.66 -9.70 -23.49
N LEU A 23 -20.55 -9.41 -22.54
CA LEU A 23 -20.97 -10.45 -21.57
C LEU A 23 -22.01 -11.44 -22.13
N GLY A 24 -22.62 -11.14 -23.26
CA GLY A 24 -23.44 -12.09 -24.00
C GLY A 24 -22.68 -13.08 -24.90
N LYS A 25 -21.33 -13.02 -24.90
CA LYS A 25 -20.47 -13.88 -25.73
C LYS A 25 -19.46 -14.74 -24.97
N ALA A 26 -19.48 -14.72 -23.63
CA ALA A 26 -18.52 -15.47 -22.83
C ALA A 26 -18.80 -17.00 -22.74
N LEU A 27 -20.01 -17.44 -22.99
CA LEU A 27 -20.32 -18.88 -23.09
C LEU A 27 -20.07 -19.49 -24.50
N GLY A 28 -20.02 -18.64 -25.51
CA GLY A 28 -19.66 -19.08 -26.89
C GLY A 28 -18.17 -19.41 -27.06
N PRO A 29 -17.23 -18.63 -26.50
CA PRO A 29 -15.81 -18.96 -26.65
C PRO A 29 -15.36 -20.23 -25.95
N ILE A 30 -15.95 -20.59 -24.81
CA ILE A 30 -15.56 -21.82 -24.09
C ILE A 30 -16.02 -23.09 -24.87
N ILE A 31 -17.18 -23.03 -25.48
CA ILE A 31 -17.67 -24.12 -26.33
C ILE A 31 -16.94 -24.10 -27.68
N LEU A 32 -16.62 -22.93 -28.23
CA LEU A 32 -15.81 -22.80 -29.45
C LEU A 32 -14.34 -23.14 -29.21
N PHE A 33 -13.81 -22.92 -28.01
CA PHE A 33 -12.44 -23.28 -27.62
C PHE A 33 -12.33 -24.80 -27.49
N GLY A 34 -13.30 -25.45 -26.84
CA GLY A 34 -13.37 -26.91 -26.79
C GLY A 34 -13.61 -27.54 -28.18
N LEU A 35 -14.43 -26.91 -29.02
CA LEU A 35 -14.64 -27.35 -30.41
C LEU A 35 -13.46 -26.96 -31.32
N GLY A 36 -12.77 -25.84 -31.04
CA GLY A 36 -11.57 -25.44 -31.76
C GLY A 36 -10.38 -26.33 -31.46
N MET A 37 -10.21 -26.80 -30.22
CA MET A 37 -9.23 -27.83 -29.89
C MET A 37 -9.54 -29.17 -30.50
N LEU A 38 -10.82 -29.59 -30.53
CA LEU A 38 -11.26 -30.81 -31.21
C LEU A 38 -11.10 -30.71 -32.74
N LEU A 39 -11.33 -29.54 -33.36
CA LEU A 39 -11.08 -29.30 -34.77
C LEU A 39 -9.57 -29.20 -35.09
N ALA A 40 -8.78 -28.58 -34.24
CA ALA A 40 -7.33 -28.54 -34.36
C ALA A 40 -6.72 -29.94 -34.17
N SER A 41 -7.24 -30.73 -33.23
CA SER A 41 -6.86 -32.12 -33.03
C SER A 41 -7.23 -32.98 -34.21
N TRP A 42 -8.39 -32.70 -34.86
CA TRP A 42 -8.84 -33.46 -36.07
C TRP A 42 -8.09 -33.04 -37.33
N LEU A 43 -7.75 -31.74 -37.48
CA LEU A 43 -6.97 -31.22 -38.63
C LEU A 43 -5.49 -31.58 -38.54
N LEU A 44 -4.94 -31.76 -37.31
CA LEU A 44 -3.54 -32.09 -37.07
C LEU A 44 -3.29 -33.56 -36.75
N GLY A 45 -4.30 -34.43 -36.85
CA GLY A 45 -4.18 -35.87 -36.62
C GLY A 45 -3.98 -36.28 -35.16
N LEU A 46 -4.32 -35.42 -34.20
CA LEU A 46 -4.13 -35.64 -32.77
C LEU A 46 -5.33 -36.35 -32.13
N SER A 47 -5.62 -37.55 -32.56
CA SER A 47 -6.53 -38.50 -31.86
C SER A 47 -5.74 -39.30 -30.81
N GLY A 48 -5.28 -38.64 -29.74
CA GLY A 48 -4.45 -39.34 -28.76
C GLY A 48 -4.16 -38.58 -27.46
N LEU A 49 -4.79 -37.45 -27.22
CA LEU A 49 -4.55 -36.64 -25.99
C LEU A 49 -5.53 -36.97 -24.85
N SER A 50 -5.50 -38.23 -24.42
CA SER A 50 -6.06 -38.63 -23.12
C SER A 50 -5.10 -39.62 -22.46
N SER A 51 -4.04 -39.12 -21.88
CA SER A 51 -3.12 -39.74 -20.91
C SER A 51 -1.65 -39.33 -21.17
N ILE A 52 -1.24 -38.19 -20.74
CA ILE A 52 0.20 -37.90 -20.58
C ILE A 52 0.48 -37.89 -19.06
N HIS A 53 0.44 -39.12 -18.50
CA HIS A 53 1.20 -39.50 -17.33
C HIS A 53 1.57 -40.97 -17.57
N GLY A 54 2.77 -41.19 -18.02
CA GLY A 54 3.30 -42.56 -18.11
C GLY A 54 4.27 -42.77 -19.28
N ASP A 55 5.52 -42.96 -18.93
CA ASP A 55 6.60 -43.64 -19.62
C ASP A 55 7.07 -43.12 -21.00
N ALA A 56 8.26 -42.55 -20.94
CA ALA A 56 9.13 -42.31 -22.08
C ALA A 56 9.59 -43.63 -22.70
N SER A 57 9.04 -44.00 -23.87
CA SER A 57 9.72 -44.87 -24.80
C SER A 57 9.23 -44.62 -26.24
N ALA A 58 10.19 -44.24 -27.12
CA ALA A 58 10.09 -44.10 -28.58
C ALA A 58 9.49 -42.76 -29.07
N GLN A 59 10.20 -41.66 -28.93
CA GLN A 59 10.03 -40.49 -29.75
C GLN A 59 11.27 -40.36 -30.67
N ALA A 60 11.04 -40.01 -31.95
CA ALA A 60 12.11 -39.73 -32.90
C ALA A 60 13.04 -38.66 -32.31
N ASP A 61 14.36 -38.74 -32.62
CA ASP A 61 15.39 -37.80 -32.19
C ASP A 61 14.97 -36.35 -32.51
N VAL A 62 14.32 -35.70 -31.56
CA VAL A 62 14.01 -34.26 -31.62
C VAL A 62 15.25 -33.53 -31.08
N SER A 63 16.04 -32.97 -32.00
CA SER A 63 17.29 -32.28 -31.63
C SER A 63 17.12 -30.83 -31.25
N LEU A 64 15.93 -30.24 -31.41
CA LEU A 64 15.62 -28.85 -31.09
C LEU A 64 14.66 -28.75 -29.90
N ARG A 65 14.95 -27.89 -28.94
CA ARG A 65 14.07 -27.60 -27.81
C ARG A 65 14.15 -26.12 -27.40
N ILE A 66 13.17 -25.67 -26.67
CA ILE A 66 13.25 -24.39 -25.92
C ILE A 66 14.10 -24.64 -24.69
N SER A 67 15.16 -23.86 -24.52
CA SER A 67 16.15 -23.99 -23.45
C SER A 67 15.85 -23.07 -22.28
N GLU A 68 15.59 -21.79 -22.56
CA GLU A 68 15.40 -20.77 -21.53
C GLU A 68 14.44 -19.68 -22.01
N ILE A 69 13.72 -19.07 -21.06
CA ILE A 69 12.74 -18.00 -21.32
C ILE A 69 12.88 -16.93 -20.25
N GLN A 70 12.92 -15.68 -20.67
CA GLN A 70 12.86 -14.53 -19.76
C GLN A 70 11.73 -13.60 -20.18
N SER A 71 10.63 -13.60 -19.42
CA SER A 71 9.41 -12.80 -19.69
C SER A 71 9.33 -11.52 -18.86
N ALA A 72 10.39 -11.20 -18.10
CA ALA A 72 10.53 -10.00 -17.29
C ALA A 72 11.97 -9.48 -17.38
N ASN A 73 12.49 -9.33 -18.60
CA ASN A 73 13.84 -8.81 -18.83
C ASN A 73 13.87 -7.31 -18.54
N ALA A 74 14.57 -6.91 -17.50
CA ALA A 74 14.81 -5.51 -17.19
C ALA A 74 16.23 -5.08 -17.57
N SER A 75 17.18 -6.00 -17.55
CA SER A 75 18.59 -5.66 -17.67
C SER A 75 19.51 -6.80 -18.13
N THR A 76 19.04 -8.04 -18.26
CA THR A 76 19.87 -9.21 -18.63
C THR A 76 20.41 -9.09 -20.03
N LEU A 77 19.57 -8.77 -21.01
CA LEU A 77 19.93 -8.53 -22.40
C LEU A 77 19.39 -7.19 -22.84
N LEU A 78 20.27 -6.33 -23.36
CA LEU A 78 19.89 -5.05 -23.94
C LEU A 78 20.02 -5.13 -25.47
N ALA A 79 18.99 -4.64 -26.17
CA ALA A 79 19.04 -4.43 -27.60
C ALA A 79 19.96 -3.25 -27.95
N ALA A 80 20.32 -3.11 -29.22
CA ALA A 80 21.24 -2.04 -29.69
C ALA A 80 20.68 -0.60 -29.44
N ASP A 81 19.39 -0.45 -29.23
CA ASP A 81 18.72 0.80 -28.89
C ASP A 81 18.62 1.07 -27.37
N GLY A 82 19.22 0.20 -26.55
CA GLY A 82 19.20 0.29 -25.09
C GLY A 82 17.92 -0.25 -24.43
N SER A 83 16.93 -0.73 -25.18
CA SER A 83 15.75 -1.39 -24.63
C SER A 83 16.10 -2.80 -24.13
N ALA A 84 15.33 -3.31 -23.15
CA ALA A 84 15.47 -4.65 -22.60
C ALA A 84 14.29 -5.54 -23.09
N PRO A 85 14.34 -6.13 -24.28
CA PRO A 85 13.28 -7.00 -24.76
C PRO A 85 13.28 -8.35 -24.01
N ASP A 86 12.10 -8.90 -23.75
CA ASP A 86 11.98 -10.29 -23.35
C ASP A 86 12.55 -11.22 -24.41
N TRP A 87 12.99 -12.40 -24.01
CA TRP A 87 13.65 -13.30 -24.96
C TRP A 87 13.37 -14.77 -24.68
N ILE A 88 13.55 -15.57 -25.72
CA ILE A 88 13.42 -17.03 -25.76
C ILE A 88 14.68 -17.59 -26.35
N GLU A 89 15.20 -18.67 -25.77
CA GLU A 89 16.35 -19.38 -26.26
C GLU A 89 15.97 -20.75 -26.82
N ILE A 90 16.48 -21.09 -28.00
CA ILE A 90 16.35 -22.40 -28.63
C ILE A 90 17.71 -23.09 -28.65
N GLU A 91 17.72 -24.35 -28.22
CA GLU A 91 18.94 -25.18 -28.15
C GLU A 91 18.87 -26.32 -29.15
N ASN A 92 19.97 -26.62 -29.80
CA ASN A 92 20.17 -27.89 -30.48
C ASN A 92 20.82 -28.88 -29.51
N CYS A 93 20.02 -29.71 -28.87
CA CYS A 93 20.48 -30.73 -27.93
C CYS A 93 20.95 -32.04 -28.62
N GLY A 94 21.05 -32.07 -29.94
CA GLY A 94 21.56 -33.21 -30.71
C GLY A 94 23.05 -33.16 -30.98
N ASP A 95 23.60 -34.23 -31.53
CA ASP A 95 25.02 -34.39 -31.81
C ASP A 95 25.45 -33.89 -33.21
N ALA A 96 24.53 -33.33 -33.98
CA ALA A 96 24.77 -32.85 -35.35
C ALA A 96 24.09 -31.48 -35.60
N PRO A 97 24.60 -30.66 -36.53
CA PRO A 97 23.97 -29.42 -36.92
C PRO A 97 22.54 -29.65 -37.46
N VAL A 98 21.58 -28.80 -37.07
CA VAL A 98 20.20 -28.87 -37.50
C VAL A 98 19.77 -27.55 -38.18
N SER A 99 18.95 -27.65 -39.25
CA SER A 99 18.42 -26.46 -39.93
C SER A 99 17.07 -26.10 -39.31
N LEU A 100 16.93 -24.81 -38.95
CA LEU A 100 15.67 -24.23 -38.47
C LEU A 100 14.74 -23.80 -39.61
N SER A 101 15.14 -23.97 -40.89
CA SER A 101 14.32 -23.57 -42.03
C SER A 101 12.94 -24.23 -42.01
N GLY A 102 11.89 -23.40 -41.85
CA GLY A 102 10.50 -23.85 -41.76
C GLY A 102 10.02 -24.30 -40.38
N VAL A 103 10.92 -24.38 -39.39
CA VAL A 103 10.52 -24.47 -37.97
C VAL A 103 9.83 -23.17 -37.58
N THR A 104 8.87 -23.25 -36.69
CA THR A 104 8.12 -22.05 -36.23
C THR A 104 8.04 -21.99 -34.68
N LEU A 105 8.13 -20.79 -34.15
CA LEU A 105 7.88 -20.49 -32.73
C LEU A 105 6.57 -19.72 -32.61
N ALA A 106 5.64 -20.20 -31.81
CA ALA A 106 4.29 -19.65 -31.66
C ALA A 106 3.92 -19.45 -30.17
N ILE A 107 3.02 -18.52 -29.92
CA ILE A 107 2.44 -18.28 -28.59
C ILE A 107 0.92 -18.56 -28.62
N ASP A 108 0.39 -19.33 -27.65
CA ASP A 108 -1.04 -19.62 -27.43
C ASP A 108 -1.77 -20.12 -28.68
N ALA A 109 -1.13 -20.87 -29.54
CA ALA A 109 -1.67 -21.37 -30.80
C ALA A 109 -2.32 -20.27 -31.70
N LYS A 110 -1.91 -19.00 -31.56
CA LYS A 110 -2.44 -17.89 -32.36
C LYS A 110 -1.81 -17.83 -33.72
N VAL A 111 -2.59 -18.19 -34.73
CA VAL A 111 -2.17 -18.34 -36.15
C VAL A 111 -1.47 -17.07 -36.71
N ASN A 112 -1.74 -15.92 -36.19
CA ASN A 112 -1.17 -14.62 -36.67
C ASN A 112 0.03 -14.12 -35.86
N LYS A 113 0.51 -14.89 -34.88
CA LYS A 113 1.63 -14.54 -34.01
C LYS A 113 2.64 -15.68 -33.96
N VAL A 114 3.31 -15.86 -35.08
CA VAL A 114 4.24 -16.95 -35.33
C VAL A 114 5.51 -16.38 -35.93
N LEU A 115 6.66 -16.72 -35.35
CA LEU A 115 7.96 -16.54 -35.95
C LEU A 115 8.28 -17.79 -36.79
N SER A 116 8.41 -17.63 -38.11
CA SER A 116 9.00 -18.66 -38.96
C SER A 116 10.50 -18.42 -39.05
N PHE A 117 11.29 -19.38 -38.60
CA PHE A 117 12.75 -19.23 -38.62
C PHE A 117 13.24 -19.18 -40.06
N PRO A 118 14.18 -18.24 -40.37
CA PRO A 118 14.84 -18.17 -41.65
C PRO A 118 15.74 -19.39 -41.84
N ASN A 119 16.42 -19.47 -42.98
CA ASN A 119 17.39 -20.54 -43.24
C ASN A 119 18.67 -20.35 -42.39
N VAL A 120 18.55 -20.69 -41.11
CA VAL A 120 19.64 -20.68 -40.11
C VAL A 120 19.91 -22.12 -39.72
N SER A 121 21.19 -22.47 -39.54
CA SER A 121 21.64 -23.76 -39.03
C SER A 121 22.24 -23.56 -37.65
N LEU A 122 21.83 -24.37 -36.69
CA LEU A 122 22.31 -24.37 -35.33
C LEU A 122 23.20 -25.60 -35.12
N GLY A 123 24.46 -25.41 -34.76
CA GLY A 123 25.42 -26.49 -34.50
C GLY A 123 25.03 -27.34 -33.29
N ALA A 124 25.68 -28.49 -33.13
CA ALA A 124 25.45 -29.38 -31.97
C ALA A 124 25.80 -28.64 -30.67
N GLY A 125 24.85 -28.56 -29.71
CA GLY A 125 25.04 -27.88 -28.45
C GLY A 125 25.02 -26.32 -28.53
N GLU A 126 24.69 -25.76 -29.69
CA GLU A 126 24.57 -24.29 -29.84
C GLU A 126 23.19 -23.79 -29.45
N TYR A 127 23.16 -22.52 -29.06
CA TYR A 127 21.98 -21.77 -28.62
C TYR A 127 21.64 -20.64 -29.60
N LEU A 128 20.35 -20.35 -29.74
CA LEU A 128 19.84 -19.27 -30.59
C LEU A 128 18.85 -18.40 -29.79
N LEU A 129 19.16 -17.13 -29.66
CA LEU A 129 18.33 -16.15 -28.97
C LEU A 129 17.31 -15.53 -29.92
N VAL A 130 16.09 -15.35 -29.42
CA VAL A 130 14.97 -14.71 -30.11
C VAL A 130 14.37 -13.67 -29.18
N TYR A 131 14.34 -12.41 -29.58
CA TYR A 131 13.66 -11.34 -28.85
C TYR A 131 12.14 -11.44 -29.05
N ALA A 132 11.39 -11.43 -27.96
CA ALA A 132 9.93 -11.48 -27.96
C ALA A 132 9.34 -10.08 -27.71
N ASP A 133 9.60 -9.14 -28.61
CA ASP A 133 9.27 -7.71 -28.49
C ASP A 133 8.14 -7.23 -29.39
N GLY A 134 7.41 -8.18 -30.02
CA GLY A 134 6.27 -7.88 -30.89
C GLY A 134 6.65 -7.37 -32.29
N LYS A 135 7.95 -7.26 -32.60
CA LYS A 135 8.44 -6.89 -33.92
C LYS A 135 8.51 -8.13 -34.82
N ALA A 136 8.41 -7.95 -36.13
CA ALA A 136 8.56 -9.04 -37.08
C ALA A 136 10.00 -9.09 -37.60
N SER A 137 10.61 -10.27 -37.65
CA SER A 137 11.89 -10.48 -38.36
C SER A 137 11.73 -10.33 -39.89
N PRO A 138 12.76 -9.90 -40.61
CA PRO A 138 14.11 -9.55 -40.12
C PRO A 138 14.24 -8.07 -39.71
N GLN A 139 15.07 -7.83 -38.72
CA GLN A 139 15.52 -6.50 -38.29
C GLN A 139 16.97 -6.28 -38.73
N THR A 140 17.47 -5.05 -38.58
CA THR A 140 18.82 -4.66 -39.03
C THR A 140 19.91 -4.97 -38.01
N ASP A 141 19.56 -5.39 -36.81
CA ASP A 141 20.46 -5.68 -35.67
C ASP A 141 21.08 -7.08 -35.72
N GLY A 142 20.60 -7.95 -36.63
CA GLY A 142 21.11 -9.31 -36.78
C GLY A 142 20.55 -10.32 -35.78
N VAL A 143 19.60 -9.92 -34.92
CA VAL A 143 18.87 -10.78 -33.98
C VAL A 143 17.50 -11.18 -34.57
N LEU A 144 16.97 -12.32 -34.17
CA LEU A 144 15.61 -12.74 -34.55
C LEU A 144 14.60 -12.12 -33.59
N HIS A 145 13.49 -11.61 -34.12
CA HIS A 145 12.39 -11.00 -33.35
C HIS A 145 11.10 -11.77 -33.60
N ALA A 146 10.43 -12.15 -32.52
CA ALA A 146 9.12 -12.78 -32.56
C ALA A 146 8.01 -11.69 -32.59
N PRO A 147 6.96 -11.85 -33.43
CA PRO A 147 5.87 -10.87 -33.54
C PRO A 147 4.88 -10.94 -32.37
N PHE A 148 5.37 -11.24 -31.19
CA PHE A 148 4.61 -11.30 -29.94
C PHE A 148 5.49 -10.93 -28.74
N ASN A 149 4.86 -10.49 -27.64
CA ASN A 149 5.48 -10.23 -26.35
C ASN A 149 5.13 -11.36 -25.39
N LEU A 150 5.99 -11.64 -24.43
CA LEU A 150 5.72 -12.54 -23.31
C LEU A 150 5.01 -11.76 -22.20
N PRO A 151 3.99 -12.33 -21.52
CA PRO A 151 3.43 -11.74 -20.33
C PRO A 151 4.31 -12.07 -19.11
N ALA A 152 4.79 -11.06 -18.38
CA ALA A 152 5.56 -11.27 -17.15
C ALA A 152 4.77 -12.07 -16.09
N SER A 153 3.45 -11.92 -16.06
CA SER A 153 2.52 -12.69 -15.19
C SER A 153 2.39 -14.18 -15.55
N GLY A 154 3.13 -14.69 -16.56
CA GLY A 154 2.98 -16.07 -17.01
C GLY A 154 1.67 -16.34 -17.75
N GLY A 155 1.23 -17.63 -17.77
CA GLY A 155 -0.08 -18.02 -18.31
C GLY A 155 -0.17 -18.00 -19.85
N CYS A 156 0.95 -18.01 -20.55
CA CYS A 156 1.03 -18.23 -22.00
C CYS A 156 1.69 -19.59 -22.28
N THR A 157 1.32 -20.24 -23.37
CA THR A 157 2.01 -21.45 -23.82
C THR A 157 2.83 -21.14 -25.07
N LEU A 158 4.14 -21.43 -25.03
CA LEU A 158 5.03 -21.37 -26.18
C LEU A 158 5.11 -22.72 -26.84
N PHE A 159 5.11 -22.74 -28.15
CA PHE A 159 5.23 -23.95 -29.00
C PHE A 159 6.38 -23.78 -29.97
N LEU A 160 7.27 -24.75 -30.02
CA LEU A 160 8.23 -24.93 -31.09
C LEU A 160 7.69 -26.02 -32.03
N LEU A 161 7.48 -25.69 -33.29
CA LEU A 161 6.80 -26.57 -34.26
C LEU A 161 7.72 -26.93 -35.42
N ALA A 162 7.71 -28.19 -35.83
CA ALA A 162 8.40 -28.67 -37.03
C ALA A 162 7.74 -28.15 -38.31
N THR A 163 8.42 -28.36 -39.43
CA THR A 163 7.95 -27.96 -40.77
C THR A 163 6.62 -28.60 -41.18
N ASP A 164 6.26 -29.73 -40.62
CA ASP A 164 5.00 -30.43 -40.87
C ASP A 164 3.89 -30.01 -39.87
N GLY A 165 4.21 -29.09 -38.95
CA GLY A 165 3.33 -28.61 -37.92
C GLY A 165 3.27 -29.48 -36.66
N SER A 166 4.05 -30.55 -36.55
CA SER A 166 4.17 -31.34 -35.32
C SER A 166 4.89 -30.53 -34.23
N ILE A 167 4.52 -30.78 -32.98
CA ILE A 167 5.11 -30.09 -31.83
C ILE A 167 6.47 -30.73 -31.54
N LEU A 168 7.56 -29.93 -31.65
CA LEU A 168 8.90 -30.31 -31.22
C LEU A 168 9.05 -30.15 -29.72
N ASP A 169 8.59 -28.99 -29.18
CA ASP A 169 8.62 -28.69 -27.78
C ASP A 169 7.53 -27.70 -27.40
N CYS A 170 7.11 -27.68 -26.13
CA CYS A 170 6.19 -26.70 -25.60
C CYS A 170 6.46 -26.43 -24.12
N VAL A 171 6.16 -25.19 -23.69
CA VAL A 171 6.37 -24.76 -22.31
C VAL A 171 5.39 -23.68 -21.94
N GLU A 172 4.97 -23.68 -20.68
CA GLU A 172 4.16 -22.64 -20.06
C GLU A 172 5.00 -22.02 -18.94
N PRO A 173 5.63 -20.84 -19.16
CA PRO A 173 6.43 -20.18 -18.13
C PRO A 173 5.50 -19.67 -17.01
N PRO A 174 5.94 -19.76 -15.73
CA PRO A 174 5.26 -19.15 -14.61
C PRO A 174 5.41 -17.63 -14.64
N GLU A 175 4.80 -16.95 -13.67
CA GLU A 175 5.17 -15.56 -13.35
C GLU A 175 6.64 -15.50 -12.93
N LEU A 176 7.40 -14.58 -13.52
CA LEU A 176 8.83 -14.40 -13.25
C LEU A 176 9.09 -13.02 -12.67
N GLU A 177 9.96 -12.97 -11.66
CA GLU A 177 10.51 -11.71 -11.18
C GLU A 177 11.47 -11.08 -12.21
N ALA A 178 11.74 -9.79 -12.07
CA ALA A 178 12.63 -9.07 -12.99
C ALA A 178 14.00 -9.73 -13.05
N ASP A 179 14.51 -9.93 -14.28
CA ASP A 179 15.77 -10.57 -14.61
C ASP A 179 15.91 -12.06 -14.20
N CYS A 180 14.86 -12.68 -13.65
CA CYS A 180 14.78 -14.14 -13.52
C CYS A 180 14.36 -14.79 -14.84
N SER A 181 14.81 -16.01 -15.08
CA SER A 181 14.42 -16.80 -16.25
C SER A 181 13.78 -18.15 -15.85
N TYR A 182 13.18 -18.81 -16.80
CA TYR A 182 12.66 -20.16 -16.67
C TYR A 182 13.41 -21.06 -17.63
N GLY A 183 14.32 -21.86 -17.08
CA GLY A 183 15.33 -22.62 -17.85
C GLY A 183 15.27 -24.12 -17.60
N ARG A 184 15.75 -24.90 -18.56
CA ARG A 184 15.88 -26.35 -18.42
C ARG A 184 17.20 -26.72 -17.75
N ILE A 185 17.13 -27.34 -16.56
CA ILE A 185 18.28 -27.81 -15.80
C ILE A 185 18.14 -29.32 -15.65
N GLY A 186 19.11 -30.07 -16.18
CA GLY A 186 19.06 -31.52 -16.13
C GLY A 186 17.80 -32.15 -16.78
N GLY A 187 17.13 -31.40 -17.68
CA GLY A 187 15.92 -31.83 -18.38
C GLY A 187 14.60 -31.38 -17.71
N ALA A 188 14.62 -30.90 -16.47
CA ALA A 188 13.47 -30.31 -15.78
C ALA A 188 13.44 -28.78 -15.98
N TRP A 189 12.22 -28.19 -15.96
CA TRP A 189 12.05 -26.76 -15.97
C TRP A 189 12.12 -26.20 -14.55
N GLU A 190 13.00 -25.21 -14.34
CA GLU A 190 13.18 -24.55 -13.05
C GLU A 190 13.28 -23.02 -13.22
N VAL A 191 12.91 -22.27 -12.20
CA VAL A 191 13.15 -20.82 -12.18
C VAL A 191 14.62 -20.59 -11.86
N CYS A 192 15.31 -19.90 -12.77
CA CYS A 192 16.73 -19.54 -12.63
C CYS A 192 16.81 -18.10 -12.13
N LEU A 193 17.44 -17.90 -10.99
CA LEU A 193 17.70 -16.57 -10.42
C LEU A 193 18.70 -15.77 -11.27
N ILE A 194 19.49 -16.44 -12.09
CA ILE A 194 20.44 -15.85 -13.03
C ILE A 194 20.19 -16.48 -14.37
N ALA A 195 19.75 -15.68 -15.33
CA ALA A 195 19.57 -16.10 -16.70
C ALA A 195 20.94 -16.33 -17.38
N THR A 196 20.99 -17.31 -18.27
CA THR A 196 22.23 -17.74 -18.94
C THR A 196 22.14 -17.66 -20.47
N PRO A 197 21.81 -16.50 -21.06
CA PRO A 197 21.58 -16.38 -22.50
C PRO A 197 22.82 -16.78 -23.31
N GLY A 198 22.62 -17.73 -24.22
CA GLY A 198 23.68 -18.25 -25.09
C GLY A 198 24.58 -19.31 -24.42
N ALA A 199 24.18 -19.84 -23.25
CA ALA A 199 24.97 -20.81 -22.51
C ALA A 199 24.11 -21.88 -21.83
N GLU A 200 24.70 -22.95 -21.34
CA GLU A 200 24.01 -24.01 -20.60
C GLU A 200 23.38 -23.46 -19.32
N ASN A 201 22.10 -23.75 -19.10
CA ASN A 201 21.37 -23.38 -17.89
C ASN A 201 21.91 -24.06 -16.65
N ARG A 202 22.09 -23.31 -15.58
CA ARG A 202 22.60 -23.78 -14.30
C ARG A 202 21.68 -23.38 -13.15
N ALA A 203 21.47 -24.33 -12.23
CA ALA A 203 20.78 -24.03 -10.98
C ALA A 203 21.73 -23.24 -10.07
N PHE A 204 21.61 -21.93 -10.11
CA PHE A 204 22.21 -21.10 -9.08
C PHE A 204 21.19 -20.96 -7.95
N THR A 205 21.39 -21.74 -6.90
CA THR A 205 20.58 -21.63 -5.67
C THR A 205 20.94 -20.40 -4.85
N SER A 206 22.06 -19.74 -5.18
CA SER A 206 22.43 -18.43 -4.64
C SER A 206 23.54 -17.80 -5.48
N ASN A 207 23.60 -16.47 -5.48
CA ASN A 207 24.64 -15.61 -6.06
C ASN A 207 26.07 -15.89 -5.49
N THR A 208 26.17 -16.70 -4.42
CA THR A 208 27.43 -17.05 -3.73
C THR A 208 28.27 -18.09 -4.47
N ALA A 209 27.75 -18.76 -5.51
CA ALA A 209 28.44 -19.81 -6.24
C ALA A 209 29.42 -19.29 -7.34
N ILE A 210 29.35 -18.00 -7.69
CA ILE A 210 30.22 -17.39 -8.71
C ILE A 210 31.43 -16.79 -8.03
N GLU A 211 32.64 -17.24 -8.37
CA GLU A 211 33.87 -16.63 -7.89
C GLU A 211 34.11 -15.29 -8.63
N VAL A 212 34.17 -14.20 -7.86
CA VAL A 212 34.49 -12.86 -8.35
C VAL A 212 35.82 -12.45 -7.71
N GLU A 213 36.78 -12.10 -8.55
CA GLU A 213 38.08 -11.57 -8.09
C GLU A 213 37.91 -10.10 -7.68
N LEU A 214 38.36 -9.74 -6.48
CA LEU A 214 38.30 -8.38 -5.98
C LEU A 214 39.60 -7.63 -6.23
N CYS A 215 39.52 -6.43 -6.76
CA CYS A 215 40.63 -5.50 -6.90
C CYS A 215 40.79 -4.60 -5.68
N GLU A 216 41.93 -3.94 -5.50
CA GLU A 216 42.08 -2.90 -4.48
C GLU A 216 41.21 -1.69 -4.85
N GLY A 217 40.40 -1.18 -3.90
CA GLY A 217 39.54 -0.04 -4.06
C GLY A 217 39.70 1.06 -3.02
N THR A 218 39.28 2.25 -3.34
CA THR A 218 39.26 3.42 -2.42
C THR A 218 37.96 3.55 -1.65
N VAL A 219 36.92 2.79 -2.04
CA VAL A 219 35.59 2.75 -1.42
C VAL A 219 35.22 1.29 -1.14
N GLU A 220 34.58 1.04 -0.03
CA GLU A 220 34.09 -0.29 0.34
C GLU A 220 32.59 -0.24 0.72
N ILE A 221 31.91 -1.40 0.70
CA ILE A 221 30.62 -1.56 1.35
C ILE A 221 30.87 -1.67 2.85
N SER A 222 30.24 -0.83 3.66
CA SER A 222 30.46 -0.74 5.12
C SER A 222 29.32 -1.31 5.94
N GLU A 223 28.07 -1.15 5.49
CA GLU A 223 26.90 -1.65 6.20
C GLU A 223 25.79 -2.04 5.20
N VAL A 224 25.00 -3.06 5.54
CA VAL A 224 23.86 -3.52 4.77
C VAL A 224 22.69 -3.83 5.69
N MET A 225 21.50 -3.42 5.30
CA MET A 225 20.25 -3.77 5.99
C MET A 225 19.22 -4.23 4.96
N SER A 226 18.94 -5.54 4.95
CA SER A 226 17.98 -6.19 4.05
C SER A 226 16.60 -6.47 4.69
N ALA A 227 16.36 -5.96 5.88
CA ALA A 227 15.10 -6.05 6.60
C ALA A 227 14.85 -4.75 7.38
N ASN A 228 14.99 -3.61 6.70
CA ASN A 228 14.80 -2.30 7.33
C ASN A 228 13.36 -2.11 7.74
N SER A 229 13.16 -1.67 8.96
CA SER A 229 11.82 -1.41 9.50
C SER A 229 11.62 0.00 10.03
N ILE A 230 12.72 0.69 10.36
CA ILE A 230 12.64 2.00 11.05
C ILE A 230 13.93 2.84 10.97
N TYR A 231 15.05 2.31 10.45
CA TYR A 231 16.37 2.95 10.66
C TYR A 231 16.78 3.95 9.59
N PHE A 232 16.33 3.78 8.36
CA PHE A 232 16.68 4.66 7.26
C PHE A 232 15.46 4.82 6.36
N LEU A 233 14.87 6.02 6.38
CA LEU A 233 13.65 6.35 5.62
C LEU A 233 14.03 7.11 4.36
N ASP A 234 13.32 6.86 3.27
CA ASP A 234 13.44 7.63 2.04
C ASP A 234 12.74 9.01 2.16
N GLU A 235 12.77 9.80 1.12
CA GLU A 235 12.15 11.13 1.05
C GLU A 235 10.62 11.11 1.25
N ASN A 236 9.98 9.96 1.06
CA ASN A 236 8.55 9.76 1.29
C ASN A 236 8.26 9.23 2.71
N GLY A 237 9.31 8.98 3.50
CA GLY A 237 9.20 8.40 4.84
C GLY A 237 8.94 6.89 4.82
N GLU A 238 9.27 6.21 3.72
CA GLU A 238 9.18 4.76 3.60
C GLU A 238 10.47 4.08 4.05
N CYS A 239 10.32 2.90 4.68
CA CYS A 239 11.45 2.08 5.11
C CYS A 239 11.96 1.25 3.94
N CYS A 240 12.99 1.73 3.27
CA CYS A 240 13.69 0.96 2.25
C CYS A 240 14.93 0.29 2.84
N ASP A 241 15.24 -0.92 2.41
CA ASP A 241 16.54 -1.54 2.66
C ASP A 241 17.65 -0.65 2.13
N TYR A 242 18.86 -0.80 2.65
CA TYR A 242 19.98 0.04 2.23
C TYR A 242 21.32 -0.66 2.18
N ILE A 243 22.21 -0.11 1.35
CA ILE A 243 23.64 -0.42 1.31
C ILE A 243 24.39 0.87 1.65
N GLU A 244 25.35 0.80 2.56
CA GLU A 244 26.22 1.93 2.87
C GLU A 244 27.60 1.75 2.27
N LEU A 245 28.14 2.83 1.72
CA LEU A 245 29.48 2.95 1.19
C LEU A 245 30.36 3.78 2.11
N HIS A 246 31.65 3.42 2.24
CA HIS A 246 32.65 4.10 3.04
C HIS A 246 33.87 4.47 2.19
N ASN A 247 34.29 5.74 2.23
CA ASN A 247 35.52 6.22 1.61
C ASN A 247 36.72 5.94 2.51
N LEU A 248 37.62 5.08 2.07
CA LEU A 248 38.78 4.64 2.81
C LEU A 248 39.97 5.65 2.79
N THR A 249 39.83 6.75 2.05
CA THR A 249 40.93 7.69 1.79
C THR A 249 40.80 9.00 2.57
N ASP A 250 41.90 9.70 2.70
CA ASP A 250 41.98 11.04 3.29
C ASP A 250 41.55 12.16 2.32
N ASP A 251 41.16 11.82 1.08
CA ASP A 251 40.67 12.74 0.05
C ASP A 251 39.21 12.41 -0.35
N PRO A 252 38.41 13.39 -0.79
CA PRO A 252 37.07 13.13 -1.33
C PRO A 252 37.14 12.26 -2.58
N VAL A 253 36.24 11.28 -2.70
CA VAL A 253 36.09 10.40 -3.87
C VAL A 253 34.79 10.73 -4.61
N ASN A 254 34.86 10.96 -5.91
CA ASN A 254 33.68 11.07 -6.76
C ASN A 254 33.21 9.67 -7.16
N LEU A 255 31.95 9.35 -6.88
CA LEU A 255 31.35 8.04 -7.14
C LEU A 255 30.77 7.92 -8.55
N GLU A 256 30.87 8.95 -9.42
CA GLU A 256 30.36 8.87 -10.80
C GLU A 256 30.98 7.66 -11.53
N GLY A 257 30.11 6.77 -12.00
CA GLY A 257 30.51 5.59 -12.74
C GLY A 257 30.84 4.36 -11.90
N TYR A 258 30.86 4.42 -10.58
CA TYR A 258 30.88 3.22 -9.75
C TYR A 258 29.56 2.48 -9.90
N HIS A 259 29.52 1.19 -9.56
CA HIS A 259 28.33 0.37 -9.72
C HIS A 259 28.06 -0.45 -8.47
N LEU A 260 26.78 -0.59 -8.10
CA LEU A 260 26.29 -1.55 -7.12
C LEU A 260 25.56 -2.70 -7.82
N SER A 261 25.71 -3.89 -7.31
CA SER A 261 25.04 -5.08 -7.84
C SER A 261 24.76 -6.12 -6.77
N ASP A 262 23.61 -6.76 -6.89
CA ASP A 262 23.20 -7.97 -6.17
C ASP A 262 23.45 -9.24 -7.01
N ASN A 263 24.09 -9.09 -8.18
CA ASN A 263 24.28 -10.16 -9.16
C ASN A 263 25.77 -10.30 -9.55
N ALA A 264 26.39 -11.42 -9.19
CA ALA A 264 27.79 -11.71 -9.49
C ALA A 264 28.09 -11.84 -11.00
N ALA A 265 27.10 -12.18 -11.82
CA ALA A 265 27.26 -12.25 -13.27
C ALA A 265 27.16 -10.86 -13.93
N ARG A 266 26.68 -9.85 -13.21
CA ARG A 266 26.48 -8.49 -13.73
C ARG A 266 26.90 -7.44 -12.70
N LEU A 267 28.20 -7.24 -12.56
CA LEU A 267 28.80 -6.33 -11.58
C LEU A 267 28.46 -4.85 -11.82
N THR A 268 28.00 -4.48 -13.03
CA THR A 268 27.63 -3.10 -13.40
C THR A 268 26.11 -2.89 -13.46
N LYS A 269 25.34 -3.56 -12.56
CA LYS A 269 23.87 -3.58 -12.60
C LYS A 269 23.26 -2.19 -12.41
N TRP A 270 23.72 -1.44 -11.43
CA TRP A 270 23.22 -0.09 -11.12
C TRP A 270 24.38 0.89 -11.02
N LYS A 271 24.34 2.00 -11.76
CA LYS A 271 25.41 2.98 -11.87
C LYS A 271 25.17 4.16 -10.93
N LEU A 272 26.15 4.50 -10.08
CA LEU A 272 26.10 5.68 -9.25
C LEU A 272 26.23 6.97 -10.09
N PRO A 273 25.47 8.04 -9.74
CA PRO A 273 25.55 9.34 -10.37
C PRO A 273 26.78 10.14 -9.89
N ASP A 274 26.88 11.39 -10.36
CA ASP A 274 27.92 12.36 -9.92
C ASP A 274 27.67 12.78 -8.47
N VAL A 275 28.19 12.00 -7.52
CA VAL A 275 28.13 12.23 -6.07
C VAL A 275 29.51 12.15 -5.48
N THR A 276 29.89 13.12 -4.66
CA THR A 276 31.18 13.15 -3.99
C THR A 276 31.08 12.66 -2.55
N LEU A 277 31.74 11.54 -2.23
CA LEU A 277 31.86 11.00 -0.89
C LEU A 277 33.07 11.65 -0.16
N PRO A 278 32.87 12.42 0.91
CA PRO A 278 33.96 13.09 1.63
C PRO A 278 35.03 12.12 2.13
N ALA A 279 36.21 12.64 2.45
CA ALA A 279 37.30 11.87 3.07
C ALA A 279 36.83 11.14 4.34
N GLY A 280 36.98 9.83 4.41
CA GLY A 280 36.47 9.00 5.51
C GLY A 280 34.96 9.05 5.70
N GLY A 281 34.20 9.54 4.70
CA GLY A 281 32.74 9.71 4.75
C GLY A 281 31.98 8.41 4.46
N TYR A 282 30.70 8.41 4.83
CA TYR A 282 29.75 7.30 4.64
C TYR A 282 28.56 7.78 3.81
N LEU A 283 28.00 6.92 2.98
CA LEU A 283 26.81 7.18 2.15
C LEU A 283 25.92 5.95 2.13
N ALA A 284 24.76 6.05 2.76
CA ALA A 284 23.72 5.03 2.67
C ALA A 284 22.83 5.29 1.44
N ILE A 285 22.50 4.22 0.70
CA ILE A 285 21.76 4.24 -0.57
C ILE A 285 20.55 3.32 -0.41
N HIS A 286 19.35 3.80 -0.73
CA HIS A 286 18.13 3.03 -0.65
C HIS A 286 18.05 1.94 -1.72
N CYS A 287 17.77 0.71 -1.30
CA CYS A 287 17.56 -0.44 -2.20
C CYS A 287 16.06 -0.67 -2.43
N SER A 288 15.39 0.29 -3.03
CA SER A 288 13.94 0.30 -3.24
C SER A 288 13.48 -0.33 -4.56
N GLY A 289 14.38 -0.48 -5.53
CA GLY A 289 14.04 -0.86 -6.90
C GLY A 289 13.49 0.27 -7.77
N TYR A 290 13.50 1.53 -7.30
CA TYR A 290 12.93 2.68 -8.04
C TYR A 290 13.86 3.24 -9.12
N ASP A 291 15.15 2.87 -9.13
CA ASP A 291 16.17 3.33 -10.10
C ASP A 291 16.22 4.86 -10.24
N ARG A 292 16.35 5.56 -9.11
CA ARG A 292 16.40 7.04 -9.07
C ARG A 292 17.78 7.53 -8.72
N THR A 293 18.31 8.39 -9.58
CA THR A 293 19.65 9.00 -9.45
C THR A 293 19.63 10.51 -9.64
N ASP A 294 18.45 11.10 -9.78
CA ASP A 294 18.23 12.53 -10.01
C ASP A 294 18.29 13.38 -8.73
N ASP A 295 18.17 12.75 -7.56
CA ASP A 295 18.37 13.37 -6.26
C ASP A 295 19.60 12.77 -5.56
N PRO A 296 20.73 13.49 -5.47
CA PRO A 296 21.95 13.00 -4.83
C PRO A 296 21.82 12.71 -3.32
N GLU A 297 20.79 13.26 -2.67
CA GLU A 297 20.53 13.07 -1.24
C GLU A 297 19.70 11.81 -0.96
N HIS A 298 18.94 11.34 -1.97
CA HIS A 298 18.07 10.18 -1.90
C HIS A 298 18.26 9.29 -3.12
N LEU A 299 19.38 8.57 -3.15
CA LEU A 299 19.69 7.62 -4.21
C LEU A 299 18.93 6.31 -3.99
N HIS A 300 18.34 5.79 -5.08
CA HIS A 300 17.61 4.53 -5.06
C HIS A 300 18.17 3.58 -6.12
N THR A 301 18.55 2.39 -5.71
CA THR A 301 19.02 1.36 -6.66
C THR A 301 17.88 0.85 -7.53
N SER A 302 18.23 0.21 -8.67
CA SER A 302 17.30 -0.49 -9.56
C SER A 302 16.89 -1.89 -9.04
N PHE A 303 17.36 -2.29 -7.84
CA PHE A 303 17.09 -3.59 -7.23
C PHE A 303 16.76 -3.44 -5.75
N ARG A 304 16.14 -4.47 -5.19
CA ARG A 304 15.83 -4.61 -3.75
C ARG A 304 16.71 -5.68 -3.14
N LEU A 305 16.89 -5.64 -1.82
CA LEU A 305 17.64 -6.65 -1.11
C LEU A 305 16.73 -7.80 -0.66
N SER A 306 17.29 -9.01 -0.66
CA SER A 306 16.64 -10.20 -0.14
C SER A 306 16.85 -10.33 1.36
N ARG A 307 15.78 -10.45 2.13
CA ARG A 307 15.84 -10.74 3.56
C ARG A 307 16.53 -12.08 3.86
N ASP A 308 16.37 -13.06 2.97
CA ASP A 308 16.93 -14.41 3.16
C ASP A 308 18.46 -14.46 2.97
N GLY A 309 19.06 -13.31 2.66
CA GLY A 309 20.50 -13.15 2.46
C GLY A 309 20.88 -13.22 0.98
N GLU A 310 21.93 -12.49 0.64
CA GLU A 310 22.48 -12.44 -0.72
C GLU A 310 23.92 -11.93 -0.74
N ARG A 311 24.55 -11.96 -1.91
CA ARG A 311 25.89 -11.40 -2.10
C ARG A 311 25.80 -10.10 -2.88
N LEU A 312 26.40 -9.03 -2.33
CA LEU A 312 26.46 -7.71 -2.92
C LEU A 312 27.85 -7.36 -3.37
N PHE A 313 27.96 -6.50 -4.38
CA PHE A 313 29.21 -6.07 -5.01
C PHE A 313 29.21 -4.56 -5.21
N LEU A 314 30.36 -3.96 -4.98
CA LEU A 314 30.72 -2.63 -5.43
C LEU A 314 31.80 -2.76 -6.49
N SER A 315 31.60 -2.12 -7.65
CA SER A 315 32.57 -2.09 -8.74
C SER A 315 33.02 -0.68 -9.03
N ASP A 316 34.24 -0.53 -9.48
CA ASP A 316 34.80 0.74 -9.94
C ASP A 316 34.25 1.16 -11.31
N PRO A 317 34.57 2.36 -11.84
CA PRO A 317 34.11 2.80 -13.15
C PRO A 317 34.54 1.93 -14.35
N SER A 318 35.54 1.06 -14.18
CA SER A 318 35.93 0.08 -15.20
C SER A 318 35.08 -1.19 -15.19
N GLY A 319 34.23 -1.37 -14.15
CA GLY A 319 33.45 -2.57 -13.89
C GLY A 319 34.15 -3.64 -13.10
N ALA A 320 35.40 -3.38 -12.59
CA ALA A 320 36.10 -4.28 -11.74
C ALA A 320 35.52 -4.25 -10.32
N ALA A 321 35.23 -5.43 -9.73
CA ALA A 321 34.74 -5.52 -8.36
C ALA A 321 35.82 -5.10 -7.36
N ILE A 322 35.51 -4.17 -6.46
CA ILE A 322 36.43 -3.64 -5.45
C ILE A 322 36.00 -3.96 -4.02
N SER A 323 34.73 -4.26 -3.81
CA SER A 323 34.21 -4.70 -2.51
C SER A 323 33.08 -5.69 -2.72
N SER A 324 32.94 -6.65 -1.82
CA SER A 324 31.77 -7.55 -1.80
C SER A 324 31.46 -8.01 -0.39
N VAL A 325 30.18 -8.28 -0.14
CA VAL A 325 29.70 -8.82 1.13
C VAL A 325 28.70 -9.95 0.89
N ASN A 326 28.86 -11.05 1.65
CA ASN A 326 27.81 -12.08 1.73
C ASN A 326 26.91 -11.74 2.92
N VAL A 327 25.76 -11.16 2.65
CA VAL A 327 24.76 -10.80 3.66
C VAL A 327 24.05 -12.08 4.10
N PRO A 328 24.03 -12.43 5.38
CA PRO A 328 23.24 -13.55 5.88
C PRO A 328 21.76 -13.19 5.96
N LEU A 329 20.90 -14.16 6.32
CA LEU A 329 19.53 -13.86 6.79
C LEU A 329 19.62 -12.85 7.95
N LEU A 330 18.96 -11.70 7.81
CA LEU A 330 18.91 -10.66 8.84
C LEU A 330 17.52 -10.59 9.48
N GLU A 331 17.52 -10.39 10.78
CA GLU A 331 16.31 -10.08 11.53
C GLU A 331 15.80 -8.67 11.18
N LYS A 332 14.51 -8.45 11.40
CA LYS A 332 13.88 -7.15 11.16
C LYS A 332 14.56 -6.06 11.98
N GLY A 333 15.10 -5.05 11.30
CA GLY A 333 15.84 -3.95 11.93
C GLY A 333 17.29 -4.25 12.28
N GLN A 334 17.84 -5.38 11.86
CA GLN A 334 19.23 -5.77 12.06
C GLN A 334 20.08 -5.34 10.87
N ALA A 335 21.21 -4.69 11.12
CA ALA A 335 22.22 -4.38 10.11
C ALA A 335 23.36 -5.41 10.13
N TYR A 336 23.98 -5.62 8.98
CA TYR A 336 25.22 -6.36 8.84
C TYR A 336 26.33 -5.39 8.53
N SER A 337 27.20 -5.14 9.52
CA SER A 337 28.13 -4.03 9.55
C SER A 337 29.57 -4.50 9.55
N LEU A 338 30.44 -3.82 8.77
CA LEU A 338 31.88 -4.08 8.71
C LEU A 338 32.59 -3.32 9.84
N LYS A 339 33.28 -4.03 10.72
CA LYS A 339 34.04 -3.43 11.81
C LYS A 339 35.43 -4.04 11.90
N SER A 340 36.47 -3.20 11.81
CA SER A 340 37.85 -3.62 11.90
C SER A 340 38.17 -4.80 10.98
N GLY A 341 37.63 -4.80 9.76
CA GLY A 341 37.85 -5.85 8.76
C GLY A 341 37.02 -7.14 8.95
N SER A 342 36.10 -7.17 9.91
CA SER A 342 35.19 -8.31 10.13
C SER A 342 33.72 -7.87 10.11
N TRP A 343 32.92 -8.65 9.43
CA TRP A 343 31.46 -8.42 9.35
C TRP A 343 30.74 -8.99 10.57
N THR A 344 29.77 -8.24 11.13
CA THR A 344 28.99 -8.65 12.29
C THR A 344 27.58 -8.09 12.22
N SER A 345 26.59 -8.81 12.74
CA SER A 345 25.22 -8.35 12.93
C SER A 345 24.91 -7.91 14.38
N GLU A 346 25.93 -7.83 15.23
CA GLU A 346 25.78 -7.44 16.64
C GLU A 346 25.82 -5.92 16.87
N LEU A 347 26.02 -5.12 15.82
CA LEU A 347 26.08 -3.67 15.92
C LEU A 347 24.70 -3.06 15.62
N PRO A 348 24.34 -1.96 16.30
CA PRO A 348 23.17 -1.19 15.90
C PRO A 348 23.39 -0.59 14.50
N PRO A 349 22.34 -0.45 13.68
CA PRO A 349 22.42 0.23 12.38
C PRO A 349 22.96 1.65 12.54
N THR A 350 23.84 2.04 11.63
CA THR A 350 24.52 3.36 11.67
C THR A 350 24.52 4.05 10.31
N PRO A 351 23.37 4.18 9.60
CA PRO A 351 23.34 4.74 8.25
C PRO A 351 23.98 6.14 8.19
N ASN A 352 24.87 6.35 7.24
CA ASN A 352 25.70 7.53 7.04
C ASN A 352 26.71 7.83 8.18
N LEU A 353 27.07 6.80 8.97
CA LEU A 353 27.99 6.94 10.10
C LEU A 353 28.90 5.71 10.23
N GLU A 354 30.04 5.88 10.90
CA GLU A 354 30.97 4.79 11.22
C GLU A 354 30.32 3.70 12.09
N ASN A 355 30.54 2.43 11.75
CA ASN A 355 30.05 1.24 12.47
C ASN A 355 30.67 1.10 13.85
N ARG A 356 29.90 1.20 14.93
CA ARG A 356 30.37 1.19 16.32
C ARG A 356 29.50 0.38 17.27
N ALA A 357 30.16 -0.26 18.26
CA ALA A 357 29.54 -1.23 19.16
C ALA A 357 28.67 -0.67 20.29
N SER A 358 28.58 0.61 20.51
CA SER A 358 27.63 1.26 21.43
C SER A 358 27.87 2.77 21.50
N SER A 359 26.89 3.49 22.03
CA SER A 359 26.90 4.93 22.30
C SER A 359 27.99 5.39 23.27
N SER A 360 28.63 4.50 24.02
CA SER A 360 29.66 4.86 25.02
C SER A 360 31.00 5.37 24.42
N SER A 361 31.29 5.02 23.16
CA SER A 361 32.48 5.54 22.46
C SER A 361 32.24 6.90 21.80
N ARG A 362 30.99 7.33 21.70
CA ARG A 362 30.57 8.57 21.03
C ARG A 362 30.84 9.81 21.85
N ALA A 363 30.97 9.70 23.17
CA ALA A 363 31.32 10.80 24.06
C ALA A 363 32.68 11.46 23.74
N GLN A 364 33.56 10.76 23.03
CA GLN A 364 34.89 11.29 22.66
C GLN A 364 34.92 12.04 21.31
N LEU A 365 33.93 11.86 20.42
CA LEU A 365 33.87 12.58 19.14
C LEU A 365 33.14 13.93 19.21
N ASN A 366 32.42 14.18 20.28
CA ASN A 366 31.59 15.37 20.46
C ASN A 366 32.28 16.53 21.16
N SER A 367 33.59 16.50 21.37
CA SER A 367 34.36 17.65 21.82
C SER A 367 34.96 18.40 20.63
N ILE A 368 34.15 19.19 19.92
CA ILE A 368 34.71 20.34 19.26
C ILE A 368 35.09 21.29 20.39
N ASP A 369 36.41 21.49 20.56
CA ASP A 369 36.96 22.36 21.59
C ASP A 369 36.22 23.70 21.62
N GLY A 370 35.51 23.98 22.71
CA GLY A 370 34.89 25.24 22.99
C GLY A 370 33.38 25.39 22.87
N VAL A 371 32.62 24.38 22.36
CA VAL A 371 31.15 24.47 22.32
C VAL A 371 30.52 23.59 23.38
N SER A 372 29.86 24.21 24.38
CA SER A 372 29.24 23.50 25.51
C SER A 372 27.74 23.24 25.35
N LEU A 373 27.20 23.39 24.14
CA LEU A 373 25.79 23.13 23.83
C LEU A 373 25.57 21.66 23.44
N ARG A 374 24.50 21.05 23.92
CA ARG A 374 24.14 19.65 23.64
C ARG A 374 22.64 19.48 23.47
N ILE A 375 22.22 18.52 22.63
CA ILE A 375 20.87 17.95 22.66
C ILE A 375 20.79 17.05 23.89
N ASN A 376 19.87 17.34 24.79
CA ASN A 376 19.75 16.68 26.10
C ASN A 376 18.67 15.62 26.11
N GLU A 377 17.45 15.96 25.65
CA GLU A 377 16.28 15.09 25.68
C GLU A 377 15.39 15.35 24.47
N VAL A 378 14.74 14.31 23.98
CA VAL A 378 13.84 14.36 22.82
C VAL A 378 12.54 13.64 23.17
N MET A 379 11.42 14.27 22.89
CA MET A 379 10.08 13.69 23.00
C MET A 379 9.37 13.83 21.66
N ALA A 380 9.20 12.71 20.95
CA ALA A 380 8.54 12.68 19.65
C ALA A 380 7.22 11.91 19.63
N SER A 381 6.67 11.56 20.78
CA SER A 381 5.39 10.81 20.86
C SER A 381 4.62 11.07 22.15
N PRO A 382 4.29 12.34 22.47
CA PRO A 382 3.45 12.63 23.62
C PRO A 382 2.02 12.12 23.36
N THR A 383 1.42 11.39 24.31
CA THR A 383 0.08 10.81 24.13
C THR A 383 -1.04 11.77 24.54
N ASP A 384 -0.73 12.85 25.24
CA ASP A 384 -1.68 13.87 25.68
C ASP A 384 -2.08 14.87 24.57
N GLY A 385 -1.46 14.79 23.40
CA GLY A 385 -1.69 15.68 22.27
C GLY A 385 -0.86 16.98 22.34
N SER A 386 0.12 17.06 23.21
CA SER A 386 1.12 18.14 23.19
C SER A 386 2.04 18.00 21.98
N ALA A 387 2.72 19.09 21.63
CA ALA A 387 3.69 19.09 20.54
C ALA A 387 4.95 18.30 20.92
N ASP A 388 5.57 17.67 19.94
CA ASP A 388 6.91 17.10 20.05
C ASP A 388 7.91 18.20 20.42
N TRP A 389 8.99 17.81 21.09
CA TRP A 389 10.00 18.78 21.50
C TRP A 389 11.40 18.18 21.60
N ILE A 390 12.38 19.10 21.48
CA ILE A 390 13.82 18.85 21.65
C ILE A 390 14.30 19.74 22.77
N GLU A 391 15.03 19.16 23.72
CA GLU A 391 15.67 19.94 24.80
C GLU A 391 17.15 20.13 24.51
N ILE A 392 17.60 21.36 24.63
CA ILE A 392 18.97 21.79 24.47
C ILE A 392 19.54 22.18 25.84
N PHE A 393 20.77 21.78 26.14
CA PHE A 393 21.44 22.01 27.42
C PHE A 393 22.79 22.68 27.21
N ASN A 394 23.05 23.75 27.97
CA ASN A 394 24.36 24.37 28.06
C ASN A 394 25.16 23.70 29.19
N THR A 395 26.07 22.81 28.86
CA THR A 395 26.93 22.13 29.84
C THR A 395 28.06 22.99 30.38
N GLY A 396 28.23 24.21 29.85
CA GLY A 396 29.32 25.12 30.19
C GLY A 396 29.05 25.95 31.42
N SER A 397 30.08 26.72 31.81
CA SER A 397 30.06 27.67 32.93
C SER A 397 29.81 29.13 32.50
N GLN A 398 29.59 29.32 31.18
CA GLN A 398 29.33 30.66 30.60
C GLN A 398 27.99 30.65 29.86
N SER A 399 27.34 31.79 29.76
CA SER A 399 26.17 32.00 28.93
C SER A 399 26.57 31.92 27.43
N LEU A 400 25.78 31.26 26.63
CA LEU A 400 25.95 31.14 25.19
C LEU A 400 24.96 32.04 24.45
N ASP A 401 25.41 32.74 23.42
CA ASP A 401 24.57 33.34 22.41
C ASP A 401 24.35 32.30 21.31
N LEU A 402 23.10 31.81 21.14
CA LEU A 402 22.72 30.80 20.20
C LEU A 402 22.34 31.38 18.82
N GLY A 403 22.37 32.73 18.69
CA GLY A 403 22.00 33.38 17.43
C GLY A 403 22.76 32.79 16.24
N SER A 404 22.02 32.28 15.22
CA SER A 404 22.55 31.64 14.01
C SER A 404 23.16 30.23 14.18
N TYR A 405 23.19 29.65 15.39
CA TYR A 405 23.42 28.19 15.49
C TYR A 405 22.29 27.43 14.81
N GLY A 406 22.60 26.27 14.22
CA GLY A 406 21.65 25.41 13.52
C GLY A 406 21.14 24.26 14.38
N LEU A 407 19.87 23.92 14.22
CA LEU A 407 19.23 22.67 14.68
C LEU A 407 18.52 22.03 13.51
N SER A 408 18.78 20.74 13.29
CA SER A 408 18.23 20.02 12.15
C SER A 408 17.96 18.55 12.49
N ASN A 409 16.98 17.97 11.81
CA ASN A 409 16.75 16.51 11.71
C ASN A 409 17.36 15.91 10.45
N ASP A 410 18.18 16.67 9.74
CA ASP A 410 18.85 16.33 8.50
C ASP A 410 20.31 16.77 8.57
N MET A 411 21.23 15.84 8.52
CA MET A 411 22.66 16.11 8.65
C MET A 411 23.27 16.78 7.41
N ASN A 412 22.64 16.62 6.26
CA ASN A 412 23.05 17.28 5.01
C ASN A 412 22.67 18.76 5.00
N HIS A 413 21.60 19.09 5.72
CA HIS A 413 21.16 20.48 5.94
C HIS A 413 21.26 20.89 7.41
N PRO A 414 22.46 20.96 8.04
CA PRO A 414 22.63 21.14 9.47
C PRO A 414 22.10 22.49 9.98
N ARG A 415 21.75 23.40 9.09
CA ARG A 415 21.15 24.72 9.36
C ARG A 415 19.72 24.83 8.88
N LYS A 416 18.99 23.72 8.77
CA LYS A 416 17.57 23.68 8.36
C LYS A 416 16.70 24.64 9.16
N TRP A 417 16.99 24.79 10.43
CA TRP A 417 16.49 25.85 11.28
C TRP A 417 17.64 26.51 12.06
N GLN A 418 17.54 27.81 12.31
CA GLN A 418 18.55 28.57 13.04
C GLN A 418 17.89 29.28 14.22
N PHE A 419 18.57 29.24 15.37
CA PHE A 419 18.12 30.02 16.52
C PHE A 419 18.04 31.51 16.17
N PRO A 420 16.94 32.19 16.51
CA PRO A 420 16.79 33.63 16.29
C PRO A 420 17.93 34.43 16.93
N ALA A 421 18.30 35.56 16.32
CA ALA A 421 19.30 36.46 16.88
C ALA A 421 18.88 36.94 18.28
N GLY A 422 19.82 36.92 19.23
CA GLY A 422 19.59 37.31 20.64
C GLY A 422 19.02 36.16 21.50
N THR A 423 18.90 34.96 20.98
CA THR A 423 18.60 33.76 21.79
C THR A 423 19.81 33.44 22.64
N THR A 424 19.66 33.48 23.98
CA THR A 424 20.75 33.20 24.92
C THR A 424 20.37 32.03 25.82
N LEU A 425 21.36 31.22 26.22
CA LEU A 425 21.18 30.10 27.14
C LEU A 425 22.26 30.22 28.24
N GLY A 426 21.82 30.42 29.48
CA GLY A 426 22.71 30.58 30.64
C GLY A 426 23.54 29.32 30.94
N PRO A 427 24.52 29.45 31.84
CA PRO A 427 25.34 28.29 32.24
C PRO A 427 24.48 27.25 32.98
N GLN A 428 24.60 25.97 32.62
CA GLN A 428 23.83 24.87 33.19
C GLN A 428 22.31 25.03 33.02
N GLU A 429 21.87 25.77 32.01
CA GLU A 429 20.46 26.02 31.73
C GLU A 429 19.97 25.11 30.60
N TYR A 430 18.67 24.76 30.63
CA TYR A 430 17.95 23.98 29.65
C TYR A 430 17.00 24.86 28.86
N MET A 431 16.75 24.47 27.59
CA MET A 431 15.84 25.16 26.67
C MET A 431 15.05 24.16 25.84
N ILE A 432 13.73 24.33 25.81
CA ILE A 432 12.89 23.52 24.95
C ILE A 432 12.62 24.23 23.62
N VAL A 433 12.78 23.48 22.52
CA VAL A 433 12.40 23.85 21.15
C VAL A 433 11.31 22.91 20.70
N PHE A 434 10.14 23.44 20.40
CA PHE A 434 9.00 22.66 19.95
C PHE A 434 9.10 22.31 18.46
N CYS A 435 8.51 21.20 18.08
CA CYS A 435 8.35 20.76 16.69
C CYS A 435 6.86 20.76 16.38
N ASP A 436 6.47 21.26 15.21
CA ASP A 436 5.08 21.49 14.81
C ASP A 436 4.34 22.59 15.59
N SER A 437 4.26 23.75 14.96
CA SER A 437 3.58 24.92 15.53
C SER A 437 2.05 24.78 15.63
N SER A 438 1.44 23.79 14.98
CA SER A 438 -0.02 23.61 14.96
C SER A 438 -0.59 23.16 16.31
N ALA A 439 0.22 22.50 17.13
CA ALA A 439 -0.16 22.03 18.46
C ALA A 439 0.06 23.10 19.56
N LEU A 440 0.67 24.25 19.23
CA LEU A 440 0.95 25.32 20.18
C LEU A 440 -0.18 26.37 20.24
N PRO A 441 -0.41 27.01 21.40
CA PRO A 441 -1.37 28.11 21.50
C PRO A 441 -1.00 29.26 20.57
N GLN A 442 -1.94 29.82 19.86
CA GLN A 442 -1.79 30.87 18.82
C GLN A 442 -1.15 32.19 19.24
N GLN A 443 -0.51 32.34 20.37
CA GLN A 443 0.18 33.53 20.85
C GLN A 443 1.41 33.18 21.69
N SER A 444 2.02 32.03 21.49
CA SER A 444 3.17 31.59 22.26
C SER A 444 4.48 32.23 21.73
N SER A 445 5.34 32.65 22.63
CA SER A 445 6.72 33.06 22.33
C SER A 445 7.71 31.90 22.32
N TYR A 446 7.24 30.68 22.19
CA TYR A 446 8.07 29.46 22.16
C TYR A 446 8.86 29.35 20.86
N LEU A 447 10.11 28.89 21.00
CA LEU A 447 10.91 28.48 19.83
C LEU A 447 10.28 27.24 19.20
N CYS A 448 10.13 27.29 17.89
CA CYS A 448 9.55 26.19 17.12
C CYS A 448 10.31 25.98 15.83
N VAL A 449 10.68 24.73 15.54
CA VAL A 449 11.29 24.34 14.28
C VAL A 449 10.22 24.03 13.23
N PRO A 450 10.50 24.24 11.92
CA PRO A 450 9.55 23.99 10.84
C PRO A 450 9.51 22.52 10.39
N PHE A 451 10.00 21.60 11.22
CA PHE A 451 9.96 20.16 10.95
C PHE A 451 9.36 19.40 12.12
N SER A 452 8.69 18.30 11.85
CA SER A 452 8.17 17.38 12.85
C SER A 452 9.19 16.30 13.19
N LEU A 453 9.02 15.67 14.35
CA LEU A 453 9.76 14.48 14.73
C LEU A 453 8.94 13.24 14.40
N SER A 454 9.59 12.25 13.82
CA SER A 454 8.92 10.97 13.54
C SER A 454 8.93 10.09 14.79
N ALA A 455 7.76 9.63 15.23
CA ALA A 455 7.67 8.63 16.28
C ALA A 455 8.29 7.29 15.88
N CYS A 456 8.38 7.00 14.58
CA CYS A 456 9.09 5.82 14.08
C CYS A 456 10.61 5.90 14.29
N GLY A 457 11.15 7.08 14.59
CA GLY A 457 12.59 7.27 14.70
C GLY A 457 13.33 7.14 13.36
N GLY A 458 14.57 6.69 13.41
CA GLY A 458 15.37 6.43 12.22
C GLY A 458 16.09 7.65 11.65
N TYR A 459 16.17 8.74 12.42
CA TYR A 459 16.84 9.98 11.99
C TYR A 459 17.83 10.48 13.04
N THR A 460 18.74 11.34 12.62
CA THR A 460 19.72 11.97 13.50
C THR A 460 19.44 13.46 13.66
N LEU A 461 19.21 13.89 14.87
CA LEU A 461 19.19 15.31 15.21
C LEU A 461 20.62 15.83 15.31
N CYS A 462 20.89 17.02 14.80
CA CYS A 462 22.20 17.66 14.89
C CYS A 462 22.12 19.12 15.29
N LEU A 463 23.13 19.56 16.05
CA LEU A 463 23.44 20.96 16.30
C LEU A 463 24.65 21.37 15.49
N SER A 464 24.59 22.57 14.89
CA SER A 464 25.67 23.11 14.08
C SER A 464 26.03 24.55 14.45
N THR A 465 27.29 24.89 14.22
CA THR A 465 27.79 26.29 14.39
C THR A 465 27.15 27.20 13.32
N PRO A 466 27.25 28.52 13.45
CA PRO A 466 26.81 29.45 12.41
C PRO A 466 27.42 29.21 11.03
N GLY A 467 28.59 28.59 10.96
CA GLY A 467 29.24 28.17 9.71
C GLY A 467 28.79 26.81 9.17
N GLY A 468 27.81 26.14 9.80
CA GLY A 468 27.24 24.84 9.33
C GLY A 468 28.03 23.61 9.82
N ARG A 469 29.12 23.78 10.60
CA ARG A 469 29.87 22.64 11.13
C ARG A 469 29.08 21.97 12.27
N ILE A 470 28.73 20.71 12.14
CA ILE A 470 28.05 19.91 13.16
C ILE A 470 29.01 19.67 14.33
N PHE A 471 28.50 19.82 15.56
CA PHE A 471 29.27 19.61 16.78
C PHE A 471 28.57 18.72 17.81
N ASP A 472 27.28 18.46 17.65
CA ASP A 472 26.52 17.53 18.48
C ASP A 472 25.46 16.80 17.66
N THR A 473 25.30 15.52 17.94
CA THR A 473 24.29 14.68 17.28
C THR A 473 23.62 13.73 18.27
N VAL A 474 22.35 13.44 18.03
CA VAL A 474 21.60 12.39 18.73
C VAL A 474 20.84 11.58 17.68
N TYR A 475 21.19 10.33 17.53
CA TYR A 475 20.35 9.40 16.78
C TYR A 475 19.08 9.13 17.58
N VAL A 476 17.92 9.28 16.94
CA VAL A 476 16.61 9.11 17.56
C VAL A 476 16.02 7.78 17.06
N PRO A 477 15.98 6.74 17.90
CA PRO A 477 15.34 5.46 17.57
C PRO A 477 13.83 5.58 17.61
N GLN A 478 13.10 4.50 17.30
CA GLN A 478 11.65 4.45 17.43
C GLN A 478 11.22 4.96 18.81
N GLN A 479 10.34 5.93 18.83
CA GLN A 479 9.86 6.55 20.05
C GLN A 479 8.67 5.80 20.63
N ILE A 480 8.54 5.85 21.93
CA ILE A 480 7.48 5.19 22.70
C ILE A 480 6.60 6.27 23.27
N GLY A 481 5.30 6.06 23.28
CA GLY A 481 4.37 7.02 23.86
C GLY A 481 4.74 7.40 25.29
N ASP A 482 4.89 8.69 25.55
CA ASP A 482 5.25 9.27 26.86
C ASP A 482 6.63 8.83 27.43
N VAL A 483 7.50 8.25 26.59
CA VAL A 483 8.88 7.93 26.95
C VAL A 483 9.80 8.78 26.11
N SER A 484 10.64 9.60 26.76
CA SER A 484 11.65 10.40 26.08
C SER A 484 12.94 9.63 25.82
N TYR A 485 13.73 10.13 24.88
CA TYR A 485 15.03 9.60 24.54
C TYR A 485 16.08 10.69 24.69
N GLY A 486 17.17 10.42 25.36
CA GLY A 486 18.15 11.46 25.62
C GLY A 486 19.41 10.97 26.32
N ARG A 487 20.15 11.93 26.88
CA ARG A 487 21.41 11.68 27.57
C ARG A 487 21.21 11.63 29.08
N SER A 488 21.64 10.55 29.71
CA SER A 488 21.78 10.47 31.16
C SER A 488 22.86 11.45 31.67
N ASP A 489 22.88 11.69 32.96
CA ASP A 489 23.93 12.53 33.62
C ASP A 489 25.35 12.01 33.37
N SER A 490 25.51 10.72 33.04
CA SER A 490 26.79 10.15 32.65
C SER A 490 27.14 10.34 31.17
N GLY A 491 26.25 10.95 30.38
CA GLY A 491 26.39 11.17 28.95
C GLY A 491 26.01 9.99 28.05
N GLN A 492 25.51 8.90 28.64
CA GLN A 492 24.98 7.75 27.89
C GLN A 492 23.62 8.12 27.29
N THR A 493 23.39 7.75 26.01
CA THR A 493 22.09 7.95 25.37
C THR A 493 21.22 6.69 25.52
N GLY A 494 19.92 6.92 25.76
CA GLY A 494 18.95 5.84 25.92
C GLY A 494 17.54 6.36 26.17
N TYR A 495 16.59 5.46 26.32
CA TYR A 495 15.25 5.83 26.77
C TYR A 495 15.28 6.17 28.25
N LEU A 496 14.70 7.30 28.61
CA LEU A 496 14.73 7.79 29.97
C LEU A 496 13.56 7.21 30.80
N PRO A 497 13.83 6.83 32.06
CA PRO A 497 12.77 6.29 32.95
C PRO A 497 11.64 7.28 33.24
N SER A 498 11.91 8.56 33.12
CA SER A 498 10.94 9.64 33.30
C SER A 498 11.29 10.81 32.40
N VAL A 499 10.28 11.45 31.87
CA VAL A 499 10.41 12.69 31.09
C VAL A 499 10.80 13.82 32.04
N THR A 500 11.87 14.56 31.72
CA THR A 500 12.50 15.54 32.63
C THR A 500 12.67 16.94 32.00
N PRO A 501 11.62 17.57 31.44
CA PRO A 501 11.73 18.84 30.76
C PRO A 501 12.30 19.93 31.68
N LEU A 502 13.30 20.66 31.17
CA LEU A 502 14.01 21.72 31.82
C LEU A 502 14.75 21.29 33.11
N SER A 503 15.15 20.01 33.19
CA SER A 503 15.89 19.50 34.34
C SER A 503 16.84 18.38 33.94
N ALA A 504 17.70 17.90 34.84
CA ALA A 504 18.65 16.83 34.61
C ALA A 504 17.92 15.50 34.43
N ASN A 505 18.39 14.70 33.45
CA ASN A 505 17.77 13.42 33.08
C ASN A 505 18.03 12.27 34.10
N GLY A 506 18.93 12.48 35.06
CA GLY A 506 19.37 11.46 36.00
C GLY A 506 20.36 10.46 35.39
N SER A 507 20.79 9.50 36.20
CA SER A 507 21.83 8.54 35.78
C SER A 507 21.27 7.25 35.16
N ALA A 508 19.98 6.97 35.35
CA ALA A 508 19.32 5.77 34.81
C ALA A 508 18.82 5.97 33.36
N TYR A 509 19.00 4.96 32.55
CA TYR A 509 18.49 4.89 31.19
C TYR A 509 18.31 3.43 30.79
N TYR A 510 17.49 3.19 29.75
CA TYR A 510 17.35 1.90 29.11
C TYR A 510 18.10 1.90 27.77
N GLU A 511 18.92 0.88 27.55
CA GLU A 511 19.76 0.77 26.33
C GLU A 511 18.93 0.53 25.08
N GLY A 512 17.77 -0.12 25.23
CA GLY A 512 16.89 -0.45 24.13
C GLY A 512 15.58 -1.06 24.65
N ARG A 513 14.92 -1.79 23.79
CA ARG A 513 13.71 -2.55 24.07
C ARG A 513 14.03 -4.06 24.02
N ALA A 514 13.43 -4.87 24.88
CA ALA A 514 13.49 -6.33 24.74
C ALA A 514 12.81 -6.77 23.45
N GLU A 515 13.33 -7.84 22.85
CA GLU A 515 12.72 -8.46 21.65
C GLU A 515 11.38 -9.12 22.03
N VAL A 516 10.48 -9.25 21.04
CA VAL A 516 9.23 -9.99 21.21
C VAL A 516 9.50 -11.50 21.38
N ALA A 517 8.55 -12.22 21.93
CA ALA A 517 8.68 -13.68 22.07
C ALA A 517 8.46 -14.38 20.72
N GLU A 518 9.16 -15.48 20.50
CA GLU A 518 8.92 -16.41 19.41
C GLU A 518 7.88 -17.47 19.82
N TYR A 519 7.09 -17.91 18.85
CA TYR A 519 6.03 -18.89 19.04
C TYR A 519 6.30 -20.15 18.22
N SER A 520 6.19 -21.32 18.83
CA SER A 520 6.34 -22.60 18.11
C SER A 520 5.20 -22.86 17.11
N VAL A 521 4.07 -22.21 17.27
CA VAL A 521 2.91 -22.24 16.37
C VAL A 521 2.37 -20.82 16.28
N SER A 522 2.32 -20.24 15.09
CA SER A 522 1.71 -18.93 14.84
C SER A 522 0.20 -18.99 14.89
N GLY A 523 -0.43 -17.84 15.14
CA GLY A 523 -1.88 -17.65 15.03
C GLY A 523 -2.42 -18.06 13.66
N GLY A 524 -3.72 -18.31 13.58
CA GLY A 524 -4.34 -18.77 12.34
C GLY A 524 -5.75 -19.27 12.50
N LEU A 525 -6.28 -19.86 11.42
CA LEU A 525 -7.59 -20.47 11.36
C LEU A 525 -7.48 -21.99 11.53
N PHE A 526 -8.18 -22.56 12.50
CA PHE A 526 -8.11 -23.96 12.88
C PHE A 526 -9.50 -24.62 12.88
N THR A 527 -9.54 -25.95 12.86
CA THR A 527 -10.79 -26.72 12.88
C THR A 527 -10.91 -27.56 14.13
N THR A 528 -12.14 -27.86 14.55
CA THR A 528 -12.42 -28.77 15.67
C THR A 528 -11.71 -30.10 15.49
N GLY A 529 -11.08 -30.57 16.58
CA GLY A 529 -10.27 -31.80 16.61
C GLY A 529 -8.78 -31.56 16.41
N GLN A 530 -8.37 -30.40 15.94
CA GLN A 530 -6.98 -29.96 16.04
C GLN A 530 -6.72 -29.54 17.49
N SER A 531 -5.63 -30.02 18.06
CA SER A 531 -5.11 -29.58 19.34
C SER A 531 -3.60 -29.62 19.31
N PHE A 532 -2.99 -28.59 19.85
CA PHE A 532 -1.54 -28.43 19.89
C PHE A 532 -1.14 -27.67 21.14
N SER A 533 0.14 -27.55 21.36
CA SER A 533 0.68 -26.73 22.44
C SER A 533 1.65 -25.71 21.87
N VAL A 534 1.57 -24.49 22.34
CA VAL A 534 2.43 -23.40 21.94
C VAL A 534 3.55 -23.24 22.95
N SER A 535 4.79 -23.38 22.49
CA SER A 535 5.99 -23.03 23.26
C SER A 535 6.41 -21.61 22.91
N LEU A 536 6.89 -20.89 23.93
CA LEU A 536 7.43 -19.54 23.76
C LEU A 536 8.93 -19.57 23.99
N SER A 537 9.69 -18.77 23.22
CA SER A 537 11.12 -18.54 23.43
C SER A 537 11.46 -17.06 23.33
N ALA A 538 12.53 -16.65 24.01
CA ALA A 538 13.10 -15.32 23.98
C ALA A 538 14.60 -15.40 24.30
N GLY A 539 15.30 -14.28 24.31
CA GLY A 539 16.73 -14.20 24.58
C GLY A 539 17.12 -14.73 25.97
N SER A 540 18.38 -15.09 26.13
CA SER A 540 18.90 -15.59 27.41
C SER A 540 18.74 -14.54 28.51
N GLY A 541 18.08 -14.90 29.61
CA GLY A 541 17.80 -14.02 30.74
C GLY A 541 16.49 -13.24 30.64
N ASP A 542 15.74 -13.38 29.53
CA ASP A 542 14.46 -12.75 29.33
C ASP A 542 13.34 -13.43 30.13
N ARG A 543 12.37 -12.64 30.52
CA ARG A 543 11.16 -13.10 31.20
C ARG A 543 9.95 -12.83 30.31
N ILE A 544 9.27 -13.90 29.87
CA ILE A 544 8.06 -13.80 29.04
C ILE A 544 6.86 -13.85 29.98
N TYR A 545 6.05 -12.80 29.97
CA TYR A 545 4.73 -12.80 30.62
C TYR A 545 3.65 -12.89 29.58
N TYR A 546 2.58 -13.63 29.87
CA TYR A 546 1.49 -13.83 28.93
C TYR A 546 0.11 -13.75 29.59
N THR A 547 -0.91 -13.47 28.77
CA THR A 547 -2.33 -13.49 29.12
C THR A 547 -3.12 -14.28 28.07
N LEU A 548 -4.27 -14.83 28.49
CA LEU A 548 -5.24 -15.54 27.64
C LEU A 548 -6.64 -14.90 27.71
N ASP A 549 -6.78 -13.78 28.40
CA ASP A 549 -8.03 -13.05 28.63
C ASP A 549 -8.03 -11.70 27.85
N CYS A 550 -7.13 -11.56 26.89
CA CYS A 550 -6.92 -10.34 26.09
C CYS A 550 -6.44 -9.11 26.87
N SER A 551 -6.19 -9.20 28.17
CA SER A 551 -5.56 -8.11 28.92
C SER A 551 -4.09 -7.92 28.49
N ASP A 552 -3.58 -6.70 28.67
CA ASP A 552 -2.19 -6.40 28.36
C ASP A 552 -1.25 -7.14 29.36
N PRO A 553 -0.27 -7.94 28.87
CA PRO A 553 0.68 -8.63 29.73
C PRO A 553 1.57 -7.64 30.51
N THR A 554 1.67 -7.83 31.80
CA THR A 554 2.53 -7.09 32.73
C THR A 554 3.35 -8.05 33.60
N GLU A 555 4.31 -7.56 34.37
CA GLU A 555 5.07 -8.39 35.32
C GLU A 555 4.21 -9.02 36.40
N SER A 556 2.94 -8.64 36.56
CA SER A 556 1.96 -9.31 37.43
C SER A 556 1.14 -10.39 36.71
N SER A 557 1.29 -10.53 35.38
CA SER A 557 0.64 -11.56 34.59
C SER A 557 1.32 -12.93 34.77
N THR A 558 0.86 -13.96 34.07
CA THR A 558 1.45 -15.30 34.14
C THR A 558 2.82 -15.33 33.55
N LEU A 559 3.83 -15.68 34.35
CA LEU A 559 5.20 -15.90 33.87
C LEU A 559 5.28 -17.24 33.13
N TYR A 560 5.80 -17.23 31.90
CA TYR A 560 6.08 -18.45 31.16
C TYR A 560 7.33 -19.15 31.73
N THR A 561 7.17 -20.39 32.13
CA THR A 561 8.23 -21.19 32.77
C THR A 561 8.70 -22.37 31.95
N GLY A 562 8.48 -22.34 30.63
CA GLY A 562 8.85 -23.41 29.69
C GLY A 562 7.81 -24.52 29.53
N THR A 563 6.64 -24.43 30.20
CA THR A 563 5.56 -25.37 29.98
C THR A 563 4.72 -24.93 28.78
N PRO A 564 4.63 -25.75 27.73
CA PRO A 564 3.86 -25.37 26.52
C PRO A 564 2.39 -25.11 26.84
N ILE A 565 1.84 -24.04 26.25
CA ILE A 565 0.44 -23.59 26.46
C ILE A 565 -0.48 -24.43 25.58
N PRO A 566 -1.46 -25.21 26.15
CA PRO A 566 -2.34 -26.03 25.33
C PRO A 566 -3.39 -25.17 24.62
N VAL A 567 -3.62 -25.44 23.35
CA VAL A 567 -4.61 -24.77 22.49
C VAL A 567 -5.49 -25.83 21.81
N SER A 568 -6.80 -25.81 22.10
CA SER A 568 -7.77 -26.74 21.50
C SER A 568 -9.13 -26.10 21.18
N SER A 569 -9.22 -24.79 21.34
CA SER A 569 -10.38 -23.96 21.03
C SER A 569 -9.90 -22.53 20.78
N THR A 570 -10.75 -21.66 20.29
CA THR A 570 -10.41 -20.25 20.08
C THR A 570 -9.71 -19.67 21.31
N THR A 571 -8.49 -19.18 21.08
CA THR A 571 -7.58 -18.69 22.12
C THR A 571 -6.85 -17.47 21.61
N ILE A 572 -6.81 -16.42 22.40
CA ILE A 572 -5.98 -15.24 22.16
C ILE A 572 -4.82 -15.31 23.13
N LEU A 573 -3.60 -15.38 22.62
CA LEU A 573 -2.38 -15.41 23.40
C LEU A 573 -1.64 -14.09 23.20
N ARG A 574 -1.53 -13.31 24.26
CA ARG A 574 -0.77 -12.06 24.25
C ARG A 574 0.48 -12.22 25.09
N THR A 575 1.62 -11.71 24.60
CA THR A 575 2.89 -11.80 25.32
C THR A 575 3.59 -10.45 25.41
N ARG A 576 4.42 -10.32 26.41
CA ARG A 576 5.38 -9.24 26.58
C ARG A 576 6.65 -9.77 27.24
N VAL A 577 7.79 -9.40 26.68
CA VAL A 577 9.11 -9.80 27.18
C VAL A 577 9.71 -8.68 28.01
N TYR A 578 10.31 -9.04 29.13
CA TYR A 578 11.02 -8.13 30.03
C TYR A 578 12.47 -8.59 30.18
N ARG A 579 13.39 -7.65 29.92
CA ARG A 579 14.83 -7.81 30.12
C ARG A 579 15.31 -6.70 31.05
N ASP A 580 16.18 -7.05 32.00
CA ASP A 580 16.75 -6.06 32.90
C ASP A 580 17.64 -5.07 32.10
N GLY A 581 17.48 -3.78 32.35
CA GLY A 581 18.17 -2.72 31.59
C GLY A 581 17.55 -2.34 30.25
N CYS A 582 16.47 -2.99 29.85
CA CYS A 582 15.70 -2.68 28.64
C CYS A 582 14.26 -2.26 28.97
N LEU A 583 13.64 -1.50 28.07
CA LEU A 583 12.20 -1.32 28.07
C LEU A 583 11.53 -2.67 27.75
N PRO A 584 10.31 -2.91 28.21
CA PRO A 584 9.55 -4.09 27.81
C PRO A 584 9.43 -4.19 26.29
N SER A 585 9.34 -5.40 25.75
CA SER A 585 9.08 -5.60 24.32
C SER A 585 7.80 -4.90 23.88
N LEU A 586 7.65 -4.69 22.58
CA LEU A 586 6.32 -4.51 22.02
C LEU A 586 5.44 -5.66 22.47
N MET A 587 4.16 -5.40 22.58
CA MET A 587 3.20 -6.45 22.81
C MET A 587 3.07 -7.27 21.53
N ASP A 588 3.02 -8.59 21.68
CA ASP A 588 2.74 -9.47 20.55
C ASP A 588 1.49 -10.28 20.85
N THR A 589 0.66 -10.47 19.84
CA THR A 589 -0.64 -11.11 19.95
C THR A 589 -0.79 -12.15 18.86
N GLN A 590 -1.19 -13.36 19.25
CA GLN A 590 -1.48 -14.46 18.34
C GLN A 590 -2.91 -14.93 18.55
N SER A 591 -3.71 -14.91 17.49
CA SER A 591 -5.09 -15.37 17.52
C SER A 591 -5.21 -16.76 16.91
N TYR A 592 -5.59 -17.74 17.72
CA TYR A 592 -5.91 -19.10 17.30
C TYR A 592 -7.43 -19.22 17.21
N LEU A 593 -8.00 -19.03 15.99
CA LEU A 593 -9.44 -19.02 15.77
C LEU A 593 -9.92 -20.39 15.29
N PHE A 594 -10.86 -21.00 16.00
CA PHE A 594 -11.39 -22.33 15.66
C PHE A 594 -12.79 -22.23 15.05
N ASP A 595 -13.03 -23.05 14.02
CA ASP A 595 -14.35 -23.26 13.40
C ASP A 595 -15.02 -21.96 12.92
N VAL A 596 -14.23 -21.07 12.31
CA VAL A 596 -14.76 -19.82 11.76
C VAL A 596 -15.70 -20.14 10.60
N GLN A 597 -17.01 -19.90 10.80
CA GLN A 597 -18.00 -20.16 9.75
C GLN A 597 -17.81 -19.24 8.54
N GLY A 598 -17.72 -19.82 7.34
CA GLY A 598 -17.53 -19.09 6.10
C GLY A 598 -16.08 -18.69 5.83
N ALA A 599 -15.09 -19.08 6.64
CA ALA A 599 -13.69 -18.67 6.49
C ALA A 599 -13.12 -18.94 5.09
N GLY A 600 -13.41 -20.12 4.49
CA GLY A 600 -12.90 -20.48 3.15
C GLY A 600 -13.63 -19.81 1.98
N GLU A 601 -14.72 -19.09 2.23
CA GLU A 601 -15.59 -18.51 1.22
C GLU A 601 -15.64 -16.96 1.28
N MET A 602 -15.18 -16.39 2.39
CA MET A 602 -15.12 -14.93 2.58
C MET A 602 -13.73 -14.40 2.23
N PRO A 603 -13.64 -13.17 1.70
CA PRO A 603 -12.34 -12.56 1.40
C PRO A 603 -11.43 -12.50 2.62
N TYR A 604 -11.98 -12.09 3.78
CA TYR A 604 -11.19 -11.92 4.99
C TYR A 604 -11.89 -12.40 6.25
N VAL A 605 -11.08 -12.98 7.16
CA VAL A 605 -11.38 -13.13 8.58
C VAL A 605 -10.48 -12.19 9.36
N ILE A 606 -11.05 -11.37 10.22
CA ILE A 606 -10.32 -10.36 11.00
C ILE A 606 -10.41 -10.69 12.48
N SER A 607 -9.27 -10.81 13.14
CA SER A 607 -9.16 -10.80 14.59
C SER A 607 -8.78 -9.40 15.06
N LEU A 608 -9.61 -8.80 15.88
CA LEU A 608 -9.37 -7.51 16.53
C LEU A 608 -9.26 -7.74 18.03
N VAL A 609 -8.08 -7.48 18.59
CA VAL A 609 -7.79 -7.75 20.01
C VAL A 609 -7.39 -6.45 20.70
N SER A 610 -8.03 -6.16 21.82
CA SER A 610 -7.72 -4.97 22.64
C SER A 610 -7.99 -5.29 24.10
N ASP A 611 -7.32 -4.59 25.02
CA ASP A 611 -7.54 -4.75 26.45
C ASP A 611 -9.04 -4.57 26.81
N PRO A 612 -9.64 -5.56 27.49
CA PRO A 612 -11.07 -5.52 27.82
C PRO A 612 -11.49 -4.29 28.63
N THR A 613 -10.58 -3.71 29.41
CA THR A 613 -10.85 -2.49 30.17
C THR A 613 -11.07 -1.30 29.24
N GLY A 614 -10.27 -1.19 28.18
CA GLY A 614 -10.39 -0.15 27.16
C GLY A 614 -11.67 -0.29 26.34
N LEU A 615 -12.19 -1.49 26.16
CA LEU A 615 -13.42 -1.78 25.42
C LEU A 615 -14.69 -1.69 26.30
N PHE A 616 -14.70 -2.33 27.47
CA PHE A 616 -15.93 -2.66 28.19
C PHE A 616 -16.04 -2.05 29.59
N SER A 617 -14.97 -1.41 30.12
CA SER A 617 -15.06 -0.73 31.41
C SER A 617 -16.19 0.30 31.42
N HIS A 618 -17.03 0.27 32.43
CA HIS A 618 -18.10 1.27 32.58
C HIS A 618 -17.58 2.71 32.58
N LYS A 619 -16.39 2.95 33.13
CA LYS A 619 -15.80 4.28 33.22
C LYS A 619 -15.17 4.75 31.90
N THR A 620 -14.41 3.87 31.23
CA THR A 620 -13.50 4.25 30.13
C THR A 620 -13.66 3.41 28.88
N GLY A 621 -14.50 2.36 28.89
CA GLY A 621 -14.69 1.47 27.76
C GLY A 621 -15.41 2.15 26.60
N ILE A 622 -14.84 2.06 25.39
CA ILE A 622 -15.38 2.73 24.20
C ILE A 622 -16.65 2.06 23.65
N MET A 623 -16.90 0.80 24.01
CA MET A 623 -18.05 0.03 23.52
C MET A 623 -19.32 0.28 24.34
N VAL A 624 -19.21 0.86 25.52
CA VAL A 624 -20.30 0.96 26.50
C VAL A 624 -20.85 2.40 26.63
N LYS A 625 -22.00 2.50 27.25
CA LYS A 625 -22.69 3.76 27.48
C LYS A 625 -21.95 4.68 28.46
N GLY A 626 -21.35 4.11 29.50
CA GLY A 626 -20.58 4.85 30.51
C GLY A 626 -21.42 5.66 31.50
N PRO A 627 -20.74 6.27 32.49
CA PRO A 627 -21.42 6.96 33.61
C PRO A 627 -21.99 8.32 33.26
N ASN A 628 -21.45 9.00 32.24
CA ASN A 628 -21.80 10.38 31.88
C ASN A 628 -22.89 10.48 30.80
N ALA A 629 -23.43 9.36 30.34
CA ALA A 629 -24.47 9.33 29.36
C ALA A 629 -25.77 9.95 29.88
N THR A 630 -26.34 10.86 29.13
CA THR A 630 -27.64 11.46 29.45
C THR A 630 -28.75 10.85 28.59
N ASP A 631 -29.96 10.75 29.11
CA ASP A 631 -31.11 10.21 28.36
C ASP A 631 -31.70 11.21 27.34
N LYS A 632 -31.13 12.40 27.27
CA LYS A 632 -31.60 13.48 26.41
C LYS A 632 -30.67 13.63 25.20
N PHE A 633 -31.06 13.08 24.08
CA PHE A 633 -30.41 13.33 22.81
C PHE A 633 -31.40 13.98 21.82
N PRO A 634 -30.99 14.96 21.01
CA PRO A 634 -31.87 15.60 20.03
C PRO A 634 -32.50 14.65 19.02
N TYR A 635 -31.98 13.44 18.89
CA TYR A 635 -32.45 12.45 17.90
C TYR A 635 -32.75 11.07 18.51
N GLY A 636 -33.00 10.99 19.80
CA GLY A 636 -33.48 9.76 20.46
C GLY A 636 -32.43 8.71 20.82
N ALA A 637 -31.14 8.94 20.53
CA ALA A 637 -30.07 8.01 20.91
C ALA A 637 -29.14 8.67 21.93
N TYR A 638 -29.12 8.15 23.12
CA TYR A 638 -28.27 8.44 24.28
C TYR A 638 -27.38 9.68 24.20
N GLY A 639 -27.53 10.58 25.12
CA GLY A 639 -27.03 11.92 25.12
C GLY A 639 -25.51 12.11 24.99
N LYS A 640 -25.10 13.30 24.69
CA LYS A 640 -23.72 13.75 24.79
C LYS A 640 -23.13 13.28 26.13
N GLY A 641 -21.99 12.58 26.10
CA GLY A 641 -21.32 12.08 27.29
C GLY A 641 -21.29 10.55 27.41
N ALA A 642 -21.99 9.80 26.54
CA ALA A 642 -21.75 8.36 26.48
C ALA A 642 -20.34 8.08 25.97
N ASN A 643 -19.69 7.05 26.51
CA ASN A 643 -18.30 6.72 26.17
C ASN A 643 -18.09 6.50 24.68
N PHE A 644 -19.02 5.83 23.98
CA PHE A 644 -18.95 5.60 22.54
C PHE A 644 -19.10 6.88 21.68
N TRP A 645 -19.41 8.05 22.27
CA TRP A 645 -19.40 9.35 21.60
C TRP A 645 -18.09 10.10 21.76
N MET A 646 -17.23 9.64 22.69
CA MET A 646 -15.94 10.27 22.94
C MET A 646 -14.99 9.93 21.78
N ASP A 647 -14.08 10.83 21.49
CA ASP A 647 -13.03 10.61 20.50
C ASP A 647 -11.84 9.86 21.11
N TRP A 648 -12.13 8.77 21.82
CA TRP A 648 -11.12 7.95 22.48
C TRP A 648 -10.57 6.93 21.51
N GLU A 649 -9.25 6.85 21.44
CA GLU A 649 -8.50 5.81 20.74
C GLU A 649 -8.03 4.76 21.73
N ARG A 650 -8.06 3.48 21.32
CA ARG A 650 -7.53 2.36 22.09
C ARG A 650 -6.51 1.63 21.27
N GLU A 651 -5.41 1.26 21.90
CA GLU A 651 -4.42 0.36 21.33
C GLU A 651 -5.04 -1.02 21.12
N SER A 652 -4.74 -1.62 19.98
CA SER A 652 -5.33 -2.90 19.59
C SER A 652 -4.41 -3.60 18.61
N HIS A 653 -4.40 -4.91 18.66
CA HIS A 653 -3.77 -5.75 17.67
C HIS A 653 -4.80 -6.15 16.61
N ILE A 654 -4.40 -6.16 15.35
CA ILE A 654 -5.26 -6.60 14.26
C ILE A 654 -4.56 -7.63 13.39
N GLU A 655 -5.25 -8.73 13.13
CA GLU A 655 -4.81 -9.77 12.20
C GLU A 655 -5.86 -9.93 11.10
N PHE A 656 -5.43 -9.89 9.85
CA PHE A 656 -6.24 -10.22 8.69
C PHE A 656 -5.81 -11.57 8.16
N TYR A 657 -6.74 -12.49 8.04
CA TYR A 657 -6.55 -13.77 7.37
C TYR A 657 -7.35 -13.77 6.08
N THR A 658 -6.73 -14.13 4.96
CA THR A 658 -7.43 -14.33 3.69
C THR A 658 -8.37 -15.53 3.77
N GLY A 659 -9.29 -15.68 2.82
CA GLY A 659 -10.15 -16.86 2.73
C GLY A 659 -9.38 -18.18 2.68
N THR A 660 -8.14 -18.19 2.22
CA THR A 660 -7.26 -19.38 2.25
C THR A 660 -6.62 -19.64 3.62
N GLY A 661 -6.83 -18.76 4.59
CA GLY A 661 -6.23 -18.84 5.92
C GLY A 661 -4.83 -18.25 6.02
N LYS A 662 -4.27 -17.69 4.92
CA LYS A 662 -2.98 -16.99 4.96
C LYS A 662 -3.14 -15.70 5.74
N GLN A 663 -2.23 -15.41 6.66
CA GLN A 663 -2.15 -14.13 7.34
C GLN A 663 -1.66 -13.06 6.37
N ALA A 664 -2.49 -12.04 6.16
CA ALA A 664 -2.23 -10.92 5.25
C ALA A 664 -1.65 -9.71 6.00
N ILE A 665 -2.18 -9.40 7.18
CA ILE A 665 -1.73 -8.32 8.07
C ILE A 665 -1.69 -8.86 9.48
N SER A 666 -0.67 -8.47 10.24
CA SER A 666 -0.58 -8.66 11.69
C SER A 666 0.19 -7.47 12.26
N GLN A 667 -0.49 -6.57 12.94
CA GLN A 667 0.15 -5.38 13.51
C GLN A 667 -0.69 -4.73 14.63
N GLU A 668 -0.01 -3.93 15.44
CA GLU A 668 -0.68 -3.03 16.38
C GLU A 668 -1.26 -1.81 15.65
N CYS A 669 -2.40 -1.31 16.13
CA CYS A 669 -3.07 -0.14 15.58
C CYS A 669 -3.91 0.58 16.64
N GLY A 670 -4.35 1.79 16.34
CA GLY A 670 -5.36 2.48 17.13
C GLY A 670 -6.77 2.16 16.64
N ILE A 671 -7.71 1.95 17.54
CA ILE A 671 -9.13 1.83 17.19
C ILE A 671 -9.97 2.94 17.84
N LYS A 672 -10.93 3.43 17.08
CA LYS A 672 -11.98 4.36 17.53
C LYS A 672 -13.35 3.87 17.08
N ILE A 673 -14.38 4.18 17.85
CA ILE A 673 -15.76 3.96 17.36
C ILE A 673 -16.05 4.91 16.21
N HIS A 674 -16.46 4.36 15.08
CA HIS A 674 -16.78 5.11 13.86
C HIS A 674 -18.29 5.34 13.72
N GLY A 675 -18.65 6.39 13.00
CA GLY A 675 -20.02 6.74 12.64
C GLY A 675 -20.56 7.93 13.41
N ARG A 676 -21.86 8.22 13.21
CA ARG A 676 -22.60 9.29 13.88
C ARG A 676 -23.66 8.65 14.78
N ASN A 677 -24.91 8.57 14.35
CA ASN A 677 -25.96 7.94 15.14
C ASN A 677 -25.75 6.43 15.36
N SER A 678 -25.06 5.78 14.43
CA SER A 678 -24.69 4.36 14.51
C SER A 678 -23.77 4.01 15.66
N ARG A 679 -23.02 4.97 16.25
CA ARG A 679 -22.23 4.73 17.46
C ARG A 679 -23.05 4.21 18.65
N ALA A 680 -24.35 4.53 18.69
CA ALA A 680 -25.27 4.11 19.75
C ALA A 680 -25.86 2.71 19.53
N TYR A 681 -25.66 2.08 18.36
CA TYR A 681 -26.19 0.74 18.08
C TYR A 681 -25.38 -0.33 18.83
N GLU A 682 -25.93 -1.52 18.95
CA GLU A 682 -25.29 -2.64 19.64
C GLU A 682 -24.01 -3.06 18.90
N ILE A 683 -24.10 -3.29 17.60
CA ILE A 683 -22.94 -3.52 16.74
C ILE A 683 -22.36 -2.16 16.34
N LYS A 684 -21.10 -1.94 16.65
CA LYS A 684 -20.39 -0.69 16.36
C LYS A 684 -19.41 -0.87 15.19
N SER A 685 -19.28 0.16 14.39
CA SER A 685 -18.21 0.25 13.40
C SER A 685 -16.94 0.78 14.04
N PHE A 686 -15.80 0.31 13.58
CA PHE A 686 -14.48 0.75 14.04
C PHE A 686 -13.76 1.53 12.94
N LYS A 687 -13.00 2.53 13.35
CA LYS A 687 -11.95 3.14 12.56
C LYS A 687 -10.63 2.55 13.05
N LEU A 688 -9.89 1.92 12.16
CA LEU A 688 -8.55 1.39 12.36
C LEU A 688 -7.55 2.44 11.90
N ILE A 689 -6.53 2.72 12.69
CA ILE A 689 -5.57 3.79 12.43
C ILE A 689 -4.16 3.23 12.63
N ALA A 690 -3.41 3.10 11.56
CA ALA A 690 -1.99 2.79 11.63
C ALA A 690 -1.24 4.06 12.05
N ARG A 691 -0.39 3.95 13.07
CA ARG A 691 0.42 5.06 13.57
C ARG A 691 1.79 4.56 14.00
N GLY A 692 2.82 5.34 13.78
CA GLY A 692 4.18 5.05 14.21
C GLY A 692 4.33 4.70 15.69
N ARG A 693 3.48 5.27 16.57
CA ARG A 693 3.49 4.90 18.01
C ARG A 693 3.07 3.46 18.30
N TYR A 694 2.36 2.82 17.38
CA TYR A 694 1.95 1.42 17.48
C TYR A 694 2.88 0.48 16.69
N GLY A 695 3.77 1.02 15.85
CA GLY A 695 4.66 0.28 14.95
C GLY A 695 4.57 0.84 13.54
N ASP A 696 3.90 0.15 12.64
CA ASP A 696 3.74 0.60 11.26
C ASP A 696 2.73 1.75 11.10
N LYS A 697 3.04 2.67 10.19
CA LYS A 697 2.15 3.78 9.81
C LYS A 697 1.08 3.37 8.80
N LEU A 698 1.21 2.20 8.19
CA LEU A 698 0.37 1.73 7.10
C LEU A 698 -0.05 0.27 7.32
N PHE A 699 -1.25 -0.06 6.92
CA PHE A 699 -1.71 -1.43 6.70
C PHE A 699 -1.29 -1.82 5.29
N ARG A 700 -0.30 -2.71 5.15
CA ARG A 700 0.31 -3.08 3.86
C ARG A 700 -0.27 -4.40 3.36
N TYR A 701 -1.22 -4.33 2.48
CA TYR A 701 -1.79 -5.46 1.74
C TYR A 701 -2.78 -4.95 0.68
N PRO A 702 -2.90 -5.55 -0.52
CA PRO A 702 -3.92 -5.21 -1.51
C PRO A 702 -5.30 -5.69 -1.05
N LEU A 703 -5.96 -4.88 -0.21
CA LEU A 703 -7.20 -5.28 0.48
C LEU A 703 -8.45 -5.28 -0.42
N PHE A 704 -8.47 -4.46 -1.46
CA PHE A 704 -9.66 -4.26 -2.29
C PHE A 704 -9.44 -4.77 -3.70
N SER A 705 -10.28 -5.71 -4.13
CA SER A 705 -10.19 -6.36 -5.44
C SER A 705 -10.40 -5.43 -6.65
N ASP A 706 -10.91 -4.23 -6.42
CA ASP A 706 -11.18 -3.21 -7.45
C ASP A 706 -10.13 -2.09 -7.51
N ARG A 707 -8.98 -2.25 -6.82
CA ARG A 707 -7.92 -1.25 -6.71
C ARG A 707 -6.54 -1.89 -6.74
N ASP A 708 -5.56 -1.11 -7.20
CA ASP A 708 -4.14 -1.48 -7.21
C ASP A 708 -3.42 -0.98 -5.94
N ASP A 709 -4.13 -0.35 -4.99
CA ASP A 709 -3.56 0.17 -3.75
C ASP A 709 -3.14 -0.96 -2.80
N GLU A 710 -1.92 -0.92 -2.30
CA GLU A 710 -1.33 -1.93 -1.40
C GLU A 710 -1.11 -1.43 0.03
N ALA A 711 -1.34 -0.14 0.32
CA ALA A 711 -1.06 0.44 1.62
C ALA A 711 -2.11 1.48 2.04
N TYR A 712 -2.50 1.46 3.32
CA TYR A 712 -3.56 2.31 3.86
C TYR A 712 -3.19 2.82 5.25
N ASN A 713 -3.25 4.12 5.51
CA ASN A 713 -3.04 4.66 6.86
C ASN A 713 -4.27 4.49 7.77
N THR A 714 -5.44 4.34 7.17
CA THR A 714 -6.71 4.26 7.90
C THR A 714 -7.72 3.40 7.16
N LEU A 715 -8.31 2.44 7.86
CA LEU A 715 -9.39 1.58 7.37
C LEU A 715 -10.63 1.71 8.25
N LEU A 716 -11.77 1.29 7.73
CA LEU A 716 -13.01 1.18 8.50
C LEU A 716 -13.48 -0.27 8.50
N LEU A 717 -13.79 -0.80 9.67
CA LEU A 717 -14.64 -1.97 9.80
C LEU A 717 -16.07 -1.47 10.01
N ARG A 718 -16.88 -1.55 8.96
CA ARG A 718 -18.21 -0.97 8.96
C ARG A 718 -19.28 -2.03 8.78
N TYR A 719 -20.21 -2.09 9.72
CA TYR A 719 -21.48 -2.71 9.42
C TYR A 719 -22.36 -1.71 8.64
N THR A 720 -23.37 -2.15 7.94
CA THR A 720 -24.08 -1.35 6.92
C THR A 720 -25.05 -0.28 7.47
N GLY A 721 -24.74 0.26 8.63
CA GLY A 721 -25.51 1.36 9.21
C GLY A 721 -26.98 1.02 9.42
N GLN A 722 -27.90 1.74 8.76
CA GLN A 722 -29.34 1.52 8.92
C GLN A 722 -29.89 0.34 8.09
N ASP A 723 -29.08 -0.23 7.21
CA ASP A 723 -29.45 -1.38 6.37
C ASP A 723 -29.21 -2.74 7.06
N TYR A 724 -28.63 -2.77 8.28
CA TYR A 724 -28.14 -3.99 8.93
C TYR A 724 -29.21 -5.05 9.18
N LYS A 725 -30.47 -4.67 9.38
CA LYS A 725 -31.63 -5.59 9.54
C LYS A 725 -32.42 -5.80 8.26
N SER A 726 -31.99 -5.24 7.13
CA SER A 726 -32.64 -5.40 5.84
C SER A 726 -31.71 -6.10 4.83
N ALA A 727 -31.20 -5.42 3.84
CA ALA A 727 -30.40 -6.07 2.79
C ALA A 727 -28.93 -6.29 3.16
N PHE A 728 -28.39 -5.55 4.14
CA PHE A 728 -26.99 -5.62 4.61
C PHE A 728 -25.93 -5.32 3.52
N MET A 729 -26.33 -4.90 2.32
CA MET A 729 -25.44 -4.69 1.18
C MET A 729 -25.67 -3.37 0.44
N ARG A 730 -26.67 -2.55 0.86
CA ARG A 730 -27.14 -1.42 0.07
C ARG A 730 -26.05 -0.39 -0.19
N ASP A 731 -25.29 -0.02 0.84
CA ASP A 731 -24.21 0.95 0.73
C ASP A 731 -23.05 0.45 -0.14
N PRO A 732 -22.43 -0.73 0.08
CA PRO A 732 -21.36 -1.22 -0.78
C PRO A 732 -21.77 -1.43 -2.23
N VAL A 733 -22.95 -1.99 -2.49
CA VAL A 733 -23.47 -2.18 -3.86
C VAL A 733 -23.67 -0.85 -4.57
N LEU A 734 -24.30 0.13 -3.92
CA LEU A 734 -24.61 1.38 -4.59
C LEU A 734 -23.40 2.30 -4.74
N THR A 735 -22.43 2.23 -3.83
CA THR A 735 -21.18 2.99 -3.99
C THR A 735 -20.31 2.44 -5.12
N SER A 736 -20.33 1.13 -5.38
CA SER A 736 -19.56 0.52 -6.48
C SER A 736 -20.03 0.95 -7.89
N LEU A 737 -21.18 1.61 -8.04
CA LEU A 737 -21.56 2.27 -9.29
C LEU A 737 -20.50 3.26 -9.78
N ALA A 738 -19.78 3.89 -8.85
CA ALA A 738 -18.76 4.87 -9.19
C ALA A 738 -17.49 4.26 -9.79
N ALA A 739 -17.28 2.95 -9.68
CA ALA A 739 -16.14 2.26 -10.29
C ALA A 739 -16.03 2.46 -11.83
N ASN A 740 -17.16 2.79 -12.47
CA ASN A 740 -17.23 3.04 -13.91
C ASN A 740 -17.09 4.54 -14.29
N THR A 741 -16.69 5.39 -13.36
CA THR A 741 -16.71 6.85 -13.49
C THR A 741 -15.41 7.49 -12.98
N SER A 742 -15.32 8.82 -13.09
CA SER A 742 -14.24 9.62 -12.49
C SER A 742 -14.50 9.99 -11.02
N VAL A 743 -15.67 9.62 -10.48
CA VAL A 743 -16.05 9.94 -9.12
C VAL A 743 -15.36 8.99 -8.16
N LEU A 744 -14.65 9.55 -7.19
CA LEU A 744 -14.06 8.73 -6.12
C LEU A 744 -15.16 8.11 -5.26
N TYR A 745 -14.90 6.90 -4.78
CA TYR A 745 -15.85 6.20 -3.92
C TYR A 745 -15.14 5.36 -2.86
N GLN A 746 -15.87 4.98 -1.86
CA GLN A 746 -15.39 4.17 -0.76
C GLN A 746 -15.42 2.69 -1.15
N ALA A 747 -14.26 2.09 -1.41
CA ALA A 747 -14.12 0.67 -1.67
C ALA A 747 -14.64 -0.19 -0.52
N ALA A 748 -15.04 -1.42 -0.80
CA ALA A 748 -15.60 -2.35 0.18
C ALA A 748 -15.26 -3.79 -0.13
N GLU A 749 -14.83 -4.56 0.89
CA GLU A 749 -14.75 -6.01 0.85
C GLU A 749 -15.43 -6.62 2.08
N GLU A 750 -16.04 -7.78 1.93
CA GLU A 750 -16.71 -8.48 3.01
C GLU A 750 -15.69 -9.12 3.95
N CYS A 751 -16.02 -9.12 5.24
CA CYS A 751 -15.22 -9.79 6.24
C CYS A 751 -16.03 -10.36 7.40
N ILE A 752 -15.44 -11.34 8.05
CA ILE A 752 -15.89 -11.86 9.34
C ILE A 752 -15.01 -11.22 10.41
N VAL A 753 -15.60 -10.65 11.45
CA VAL A 753 -14.86 -9.99 12.52
C VAL A 753 -15.04 -10.73 13.83
N TYR A 754 -13.91 -11.08 14.45
CA TYR A 754 -13.79 -11.55 15.82
C TYR A 754 -13.25 -10.41 16.69
N LEU A 755 -13.87 -10.17 17.83
CA LEU A 755 -13.42 -9.18 18.82
C LEU A 755 -13.02 -9.94 20.09
N ASN A 756 -11.75 -9.86 20.45
CA ASN A 756 -11.20 -10.58 21.61
C ASN A 756 -11.50 -12.09 21.56
N GLY A 757 -11.40 -12.71 20.37
CA GLY A 757 -11.64 -14.13 20.17
C GLY A 757 -13.11 -14.55 20.07
N GLU A 758 -14.06 -13.65 20.23
CA GLU A 758 -15.48 -13.93 20.09
C GLU A 758 -16.01 -13.40 18.73
N TYR A 759 -16.91 -14.17 18.09
CA TYR A 759 -17.57 -13.68 16.87
C TYR A 759 -18.30 -12.37 17.16
N TYR A 760 -17.92 -11.32 16.46
CA TYR A 760 -18.49 -10.01 16.65
C TYR A 760 -19.58 -9.69 15.62
N SER A 761 -19.28 -9.85 14.32
CA SER A 761 -20.23 -9.64 13.23
C SER A 761 -19.63 -10.00 11.87
N ALA A 762 -20.47 -10.25 10.88
CA ALA A 762 -20.08 -9.99 9.49
C ALA A 762 -20.08 -8.46 9.27
N MET A 763 -19.08 -7.95 8.55
CA MET A 763 -18.86 -6.53 8.31
C MET A 763 -18.27 -6.30 6.91
N TYR A 764 -18.01 -5.05 6.60
CA TYR A 764 -17.24 -4.64 5.43
C TYR A 764 -15.97 -3.90 5.87
N ILE A 765 -14.83 -4.31 5.33
CA ILE A 765 -13.66 -3.45 5.29
C ILE A 765 -13.96 -2.35 4.30
N ARG A 766 -13.73 -1.10 4.68
CA ARG A 766 -13.94 0.06 3.83
C ARG A 766 -12.71 0.96 3.86
N GLU A 767 -12.38 1.52 2.72
CA GLU A 767 -11.39 2.59 2.69
C GLU A 767 -11.92 3.84 3.40
N HIS A 768 -11.08 4.53 4.16
CA HIS A 768 -11.45 5.79 4.78
C HIS A 768 -11.09 6.96 3.85
N MET A 769 -12.09 7.58 3.23
CA MET A 769 -11.90 8.71 2.31
C MET A 769 -11.42 9.97 3.07
N ASN A 770 -10.13 10.01 3.40
CA ASN A 770 -9.37 11.14 3.91
C ASN A 770 -8.50 11.76 2.80
N THR A 771 -7.64 12.71 3.13
CA THR A 771 -6.76 13.38 2.17
C THR A 771 -5.74 12.43 1.55
N ASP A 772 -5.18 11.54 2.35
CA ASP A 772 -4.28 10.48 1.91
C ASP A 772 -4.93 9.58 0.83
N ALA A 773 -6.10 9.01 1.12
CA ALA A 773 -6.84 8.19 0.15
C ALA A 773 -7.19 8.95 -1.14
N ILE A 774 -7.53 10.24 -1.02
CA ILE A 774 -7.83 11.08 -2.18
C ILE A 774 -6.57 11.29 -3.01
N CYS A 775 -5.45 11.67 -2.40
CA CYS A 775 -4.18 11.94 -3.09
C CYS A 775 -3.67 10.68 -3.79
N ARG A 776 -3.67 9.54 -3.10
CA ARG A 776 -3.29 8.25 -3.67
C ARG A 776 -4.13 7.87 -4.88
N GLN A 777 -5.46 7.94 -4.79
CA GLN A 777 -6.37 7.61 -5.91
C GLN A 777 -6.29 8.60 -7.08
N MET A 778 -5.89 9.84 -6.82
CA MET A 778 -5.73 10.88 -7.85
C MET A 778 -4.31 10.94 -8.42
N GLY A 779 -3.34 10.23 -7.85
CA GLY A 779 -1.92 10.35 -8.19
C GLY A 779 -1.35 11.71 -7.78
N TRP A 780 -1.74 12.20 -6.57
CA TRP A 780 -1.30 13.47 -5.99
C TRP A 780 -0.48 13.25 -4.72
N GLU A 781 0.29 12.17 -4.66
CA GLU A 781 1.14 11.83 -3.52
C GLU A 781 2.04 13.01 -3.14
N GLY A 782 2.21 13.23 -1.83
CA GLY A 782 2.94 14.37 -1.27
C GLY A 782 2.15 15.68 -1.20
N ARG A 783 0.85 15.68 -1.57
CA ARG A 783 -0.03 16.86 -1.52
C ARG A 783 -1.13 16.78 -0.47
N GLU A 784 -1.06 15.80 0.42
CA GLU A 784 -2.10 15.49 1.40
C GLU A 784 -2.47 16.70 2.24
N ASP A 785 -1.50 17.56 2.57
CA ASP A 785 -1.69 18.78 3.36
C ASP A 785 -2.17 19.98 2.51
N GLY A 786 -2.01 19.94 1.20
CA GLY A 786 -2.32 21.05 0.27
C GLY A 786 -3.71 21.02 -0.33
N ILE A 787 -4.45 19.90 -0.24
CA ILE A 787 -5.76 19.77 -0.86
C ILE A 787 -6.90 20.36 0.00
N ASP A 788 -7.93 20.85 -0.65
CA ASP A 788 -9.19 21.24 0.01
C ASP A 788 -10.12 20.03 0.12
N LEU A 789 -10.58 19.71 1.32
CA LEU A 789 -11.58 18.68 1.60
C LEU A 789 -12.72 19.25 2.43
N VAL A 790 -13.95 19.21 1.90
CA VAL A 790 -15.15 19.78 2.52
C VAL A 790 -16.25 18.73 2.62
N SER A 791 -16.89 18.65 3.79
CA SER A 791 -18.04 17.80 4.05
C SER A 791 -19.31 18.61 4.23
N GLY A 792 -20.45 18.09 3.76
CA GLY A 792 -21.73 18.81 3.81
C GLY A 792 -21.67 20.13 3.05
N SER A 793 -22.41 21.13 3.52
CA SER A 793 -22.50 22.45 2.87
C SER A 793 -21.18 23.23 2.97
N ALA A 794 -20.51 23.21 4.13
CA ALA A 794 -19.34 24.06 4.39
C ALA A 794 -18.43 23.58 5.55
N ILE A 795 -18.49 22.31 5.96
CA ILE A 795 -17.61 21.82 7.02
C ILE A 795 -16.24 21.53 6.42
N VAL A 796 -15.33 22.49 6.53
CA VAL A 796 -13.94 22.30 6.09
C VAL A 796 -13.28 21.23 6.94
N ARG A 797 -12.76 20.20 6.33
CA ARG A 797 -11.99 19.14 6.96
C ARG A 797 -10.50 19.45 6.83
N GLN A 798 -10.12 20.02 5.68
CA GLN A 798 -8.80 20.53 5.38
C GLN A 798 -8.90 21.63 4.33
N GLY A 799 -7.91 22.55 4.30
CA GLY A 799 -7.84 23.64 3.33
C GLY A 799 -8.95 24.67 3.46
N SER A 800 -9.52 25.10 2.34
CA SER A 800 -10.53 26.17 2.26
C SER A 800 -11.79 25.74 1.47
N ASN A 801 -12.91 26.48 1.72
CA ASN A 801 -14.14 26.38 0.95
C ASN A 801 -14.43 27.68 0.15
N ASP A 802 -13.53 28.64 0.11
CA ASP A 802 -13.79 30.00 -0.38
C ASP A 802 -14.15 30.04 -1.86
N THR A 803 -13.46 29.25 -2.69
CA THR A 803 -13.75 29.17 -4.13
C THR A 803 -15.13 28.60 -4.43
N PHE A 804 -15.58 27.59 -3.65
CA PHE A 804 -16.94 27.08 -3.81
C PHE A 804 -18.00 28.08 -3.31
N ALA A 805 -17.71 28.80 -2.23
CA ALA A 805 -18.56 29.86 -1.73
C ALA A 805 -18.67 31.02 -2.74
N ALA A 806 -17.60 31.38 -3.42
CA ALA A 806 -17.58 32.35 -4.51
C ALA A 806 -18.42 31.88 -5.70
N LEU A 807 -18.29 30.60 -6.12
CA LEU A 807 -19.17 30.01 -7.13
C LEU A 807 -20.64 30.12 -6.73
N GLU A 808 -21.00 29.74 -5.51
CA GLU A 808 -22.36 29.84 -5.01
C GLU A 808 -22.90 31.27 -5.02
N ALA A 809 -22.05 32.28 -4.75
CA ALA A 809 -22.41 33.70 -4.86
C ALA A 809 -22.61 34.12 -6.32
N TYR A 810 -21.75 33.70 -7.23
CA TYR A 810 -21.88 33.95 -8.67
C TYR A 810 -23.20 33.40 -9.21
N LEU A 811 -23.52 32.14 -8.89
CA LEU A 811 -24.75 31.46 -9.33
C LEU A 811 -26.06 32.13 -8.81
N ARG A 812 -25.93 33.00 -7.78
CA ARG A 812 -27.08 33.80 -7.28
C ARG A 812 -27.29 35.06 -8.08
N SER A 813 -26.25 35.66 -8.62
CA SER A 813 -26.27 37.03 -9.15
C SER A 813 -26.18 37.11 -10.66
N HIS A 814 -25.82 36.01 -11.35
CA HIS A 814 -25.60 36.01 -12.80
C HIS A 814 -26.60 35.12 -13.54
N ASP A 815 -26.79 35.42 -14.84
CA ASP A 815 -27.59 34.54 -15.70
C ASP A 815 -26.78 33.29 -16.06
N VAL A 816 -27.22 32.18 -15.52
CA VAL A 816 -26.58 30.88 -15.68
C VAL A 816 -26.79 30.22 -17.04
N THR A 817 -27.59 30.83 -17.93
CA THR A 817 -27.91 30.28 -19.25
C THR A 817 -26.88 30.67 -20.33
N THR A 818 -25.96 31.55 -20.02
CA THR A 818 -24.94 32.10 -20.94
C THR A 818 -23.74 31.19 -21.09
N GLN A 819 -23.00 31.41 -22.19
CA GLN A 819 -21.71 30.74 -22.41
C GLN A 819 -20.67 31.17 -21.38
N GLU A 820 -20.66 32.43 -20.97
CA GLU A 820 -19.77 32.96 -19.92
C GLU A 820 -20.01 32.25 -18.57
N ALA A 821 -21.26 31.98 -18.22
CA ALA A 821 -21.58 31.23 -17.03
C ALA A 821 -21.12 29.77 -17.12
N TYR A 822 -21.20 29.14 -18.29
CA TYR A 822 -20.62 27.81 -18.52
C TYR A 822 -19.13 27.82 -18.26
N GLU A 823 -18.39 28.75 -18.85
CA GLU A 823 -16.92 28.87 -18.73
C GLU A 823 -16.50 29.12 -17.29
N TYR A 824 -17.23 29.96 -16.55
CA TYR A 824 -16.95 30.20 -15.13
C TYR A 824 -17.22 28.94 -14.29
N ILE A 825 -18.33 28.25 -14.50
CA ILE A 825 -18.61 26.99 -13.79
C ILE A 825 -17.51 25.95 -14.09
N ASP A 826 -17.13 25.80 -15.35
CA ASP A 826 -16.09 24.85 -15.78
C ASP A 826 -14.69 25.20 -15.24
N SER A 827 -14.41 26.46 -14.98
CA SER A 827 -13.16 26.88 -14.36
C SER A 827 -13.05 26.51 -12.87
N VAL A 828 -14.18 26.28 -12.20
CA VAL A 828 -14.25 26.00 -10.75
C VAL A 828 -14.65 24.56 -10.44
N VAL A 829 -15.43 23.95 -11.32
CA VAL A 829 -16.02 22.61 -11.15
C VAL A 829 -15.56 21.70 -12.27
N ASP A 830 -15.16 20.50 -11.96
CA ASP A 830 -15.06 19.42 -12.93
C ASP A 830 -16.49 18.99 -13.30
N ILE A 831 -16.99 19.56 -14.43
CA ILE A 831 -18.40 19.38 -14.85
C ILE A 831 -18.69 17.92 -15.17
N ASP A 832 -17.75 17.16 -15.73
CA ASP A 832 -17.96 15.75 -16.05
C ASP A 832 -18.06 14.92 -14.77
N ASN A 833 -17.15 15.11 -13.80
CA ASN A 833 -17.25 14.49 -12.49
C ASN A 833 -18.57 14.84 -11.79
N PHE A 834 -19.01 16.10 -11.86
CA PHE A 834 -20.27 16.49 -11.27
C PHE A 834 -21.48 15.84 -11.95
N ILE A 835 -21.50 15.76 -13.29
CA ILE A 835 -22.55 15.07 -14.05
C ILE A 835 -22.61 13.59 -13.67
N GLU A 836 -21.48 12.92 -13.59
CA GLU A 836 -21.36 11.53 -13.16
C GLU A 836 -21.93 11.33 -11.74
N TYR A 837 -21.48 12.16 -10.80
CA TYR A 837 -21.94 12.13 -9.42
C TYR A 837 -23.46 12.34 -9.29
N ILE A 838 -24.03 13.39 -9.90
CA ILE A 838 -25.47 13.64 -9.81
C ILE A 838 -26.29 12.57 -10.51
N SER A 839 -25.80 11.99 -11.60
CA SER A 839 -26.47 10.88 -12.31
C SER A 839 -26.63 9.66 -11.40
N MET A 840 -25.57 9.28 -10.69
CA MET A 840 -25.64 8.21 -9.69
C MET A 840 -26.58 8.57 -8.54
N GLN A 841 -26.49 9.78 -7.98
CA GLN A 841 -27.36 10.24 -6.90
C GLN A 841 -28.84 10.23 -7.29
N LEU A 842 -29.16 10.55 -8.53
CA LEU A 842 -30.52 10.49 -9.07
C LEU A 842 -31.07 9.05 -9.09
N VAL A 843 -30.28 8.09 -9.57
CA VAL A 843 -30.64 6.67 -9.61
C VAL A 843 -30.69 6.07 -8.22
N ILE A 844 -29.67 6.27 -7.40
CA ILE A 844 -29.57 5.80 -6.02
C ILE A 844 -30.75 6.32 -5.18
N GLY A 845 -31.19 7.55 -5.44
CA GLY A 845 -32.34 8.12 -4.75
C GLY A 845 -32.10 8.27 -3.25
N THR A 846 -30.93 8.75 -2.86
CA THR A 846 -30.67 9.10 -1.47
C THR A 846 -31.50 10.34 -1.07
N TYR A 847 -32.01 10.34 0.15
CA TYR A 847 -32.62 11.53 0.72
C TYR A 847 -31.71 12.20 1.77
N ASP A 848 -30.60 11.54 2.13
CA ASP A 848 -29.62 12.06 3.07
C ASP A 848 -28.58 12.93 2.34
N THR A 849 -29.05 14.11 1.90
CA THR A 849 -28.26 15.04 1.08
C THR A 849 -27.17 15.78 1.87
N VAL A 850 -27.03 15.53 3.17
CA VAL A 850 -25.96 16.11 4.01
C VAL A 850 -24.68 15.27 3.97
N ASN A 851 -24.76 14.01 3.54
CA ASN A 851 -23.60 13.12 3.38
C ASN A 851 -22.95 13.38 2.02
N VAL A 852 -22.34 14.55 1.86
CA VAL A 852 -21.63 14.99 0.67
C VAL A 852 -20.18 15.28 1.05
N LYS A 853 -19.25 14.81 0.26
CA LYS A 853 -17.85 15.23 0.30
C LYS A 853 -17.44 15.76 -1.06
N ARG A 854 -16.67 16.84 -1.07
CA ARG A 854 -16.02 17.38 -2.26
C ARG A 854 -14.59 17.75 -1.95
N TYR A 855 -13.75 17.66 -2.95
CA TYR A 855 -12.32 17.91 -2.83
C TYR A 855 -11.78 18.62 -4.06
N ARG A 856 -10.65 19.29 -3.92
CA ARG A 856 -9.88 19.84 -5.03
C ARG A 856 -8.41 19.95 -4.65
N ASP A 857 -7.55 20.01 -5.66
CA ASP A 857 -6.16 20.41 -5.54
C ASP A 857 -6.03 21.88 -5.98
N PRO A 858 -5.78 22.84 -5.06
CA PRO A 858 -5.63 24.26 -5.41
C PRO A 858 -4.43 24.56 -6.30
N GLU A 859 -3.37 23.76 -6.20
CA GLU A 859 -2.12 23.92 -6.99
C GLU A 859 -2.18 23.16 -8.31
N GLY A 860 -3.12 22.25 -8.49
CA GLY A 860 -3.37 21.51 -9.71
C GLY A 860 -4.27 22.27 -10.68
N ASP A 861 -5.40 21.67 -11.08
CA ASP A 861 -6.40 22.31 -11.96
C ASP A 861 -7.39 23.20 -11.19
N GLY A 862 -7.39 23.16 -9.86
CA GLY A 862 -8.22 23.95 -8.98
C GLY A 862 -9.72 23.64 -9.01
N LYS A 863 -10.13 22.53 -9.64
CA LYS A 863 -11.54 22.17 -9.85
C LYS A 863 -12.08 21.28 -8.75
N TRP A 864 -13.30 21.59 -8.29
CA TRP A 864 -14.03 20.78 -7.32
C TRP A 864 -14.57 19.50 -7.94
N ARG A 865 -14.40 18.38 -7.20
CA ARG A 865 -14.86 17.02 -7.50
C ARG A 865 -15.59 16.42 -6.33
N TRP A 866 -16.42 15.40 -6.56
CA TRP A 866 -17.25 14.74 -5.54
C TRP A 866 -16.80 13.33 -5.23
N ILE A 867 -17.18 12.86 -4.03
CA ILE A 867 -16.94 11.49 -3.54
C ILE A 867 -18.29 10.83 -3.26
N LEU A 868 -18.50 9.61 -3.76
CA LEU A 868 -19.70 8.82 -3.47
C LEU A 868 -19.47 7.94 -2.25
N TYR A 869 -20.21 8.17 -1.17
CA TYR A 869 -20.11 7.41 0.06
C TYR A 869 -21.41 7.52 0.88
N ASP A 870 -21.62 6.59 1.85
CA ASP A 870 -22.68 6.63 2.87
C ASP A 870 -24.10 6.71 2.28
N VAL A 871 -24.44 5.77 1.41
CA VAL A 871 -25.71 5.70 0.68
C VAL A 871 -26.66 4.62 1.23
N ASP A 872 -26.49 4.19 2.49
CA ASP A 872 -27.29 3.16 3.16
C ASP A 872 -28.79 3.49 3.23
N ARG A 873 -29.14 4.79 3.17
CA ARG A 873 -30.51 5.30 3.23
C ARG A 873 -31.13 5.60 1.87
N SER A 874 -30.89 4.74 0.90
CA SER A 874 -31.26 4.92 -0.51
C SER A 874 -32.36 3.98 -0.96
N MET A 875 -32.78 4.10 -2.22
CA MET A 875 -33.77 3.24 -2.87
C MET A 875 -35.14 3.20 -2.15
N ARG A 876 -35.56 4.31 -1.58
CA ARG A 876 -36.86 4.40 -0.89
C ARG A 876 -38.02 4.64 -1.87
N GLU A 877 -39.23 4.27 -1.44
CA GLU A 877 -40.45 4.46 -2.20
C GLU A 877 -40.83 5.94 -2.40
N ASN A 878 -41.35 6.21 -3.57
CA ASN A 878 -42.00 7.51 -3.88
C ASN A 878 -41.08 8.74 -3.77
N LEU A 879 -39.75 8.55 -3.91
CA LEU A 879 -38.79 9.64 -3.88
C LEU A 879 -38.62 10.28 -5.27
N ASN A 880 -38.81 11.57 -5.35
CA ASN A 880 -38.40 12.37 -6.51
C ASN A 880 -36.99 12.93 -6.30
N SER A 881 -35.99 12.21 -6.80
CA SER A 881 -34.58 12.56 -6.61
C SER A 881 -34.22 13.94 -7.19
N PHE A 882 -34.81 14.37 -8.30
CA PHE A 882 -34.60 15.72 -8.85
C PHE A 882 -34.99 16.82 -7.87
N LYS A 883 -36.15 16.67 -7.19
CA LYS A 883 -36.57 17.64 -6.17
C LYS A 883 -35.66 17.62 -4.95
N ILE A 884 -35.19 16.45 -4.56
CA ILE A 884 -34.32 16.29 -3.41
C ILE A 884 -32.96 16.95 -3.71
N LEU A 885 -32.31 16.64 -4.83
CA LEU A 885 -31.04 17.25 -5.23
C LEU A 885 -31.17 18.77 -5.39
N ALA A 886 -32.26 19.26 -5.98
CA ALA A 886 -32.52 20.69 -6.14
C ALA A 886 -32.67 21.46 -4.82
N SER A 887 -32.99 20.78 -3.72
CA SER A 887 -33.11 21.37 -2.38
C SER A 887 -31.92 21.00 -1.44
N GLY A 888 -31.03 20.11 -1.86
CA GLY A 888 -29.88 19.63 -1.09
C GLY A 888 -28.71 20.61 -1.02
N GLU A 889 -27.60 20.14 -0.46
CA GLU A 889 -26.41 20.94 -0.13
C GLU A 889 -25.74 21.60 -1.36
N TYR A 890 -25.81 20.99 -2.54
CA TYR A 890 -25.34 21.55 -3.82
C TYR A 890 -26.48 21.89 -4.77
N GLY A 891 -27.70 22.09 -4.23
CA GLY A 891 -28.91 22.24 -5.02
C GLY A 891 -28.94 23.50 -5.91
N ARG A 892 -28.20 24.54 -5.57
CA ARG A 892 -28.02 25.71 -6.42
C ARG A 892 -27.20 25.38 -7.65
N LEU A 893 -26.04 24.76 -7.46
CA LEU A 893 -25.18 24.32 -8.56
C LEU A 893 -25.97 23.37 -9.48
N PHE A 894 -26.65 22.36 -8.93
CA PHE A 894 -27.49 21.43 -9.69
C PHE A 894 -28.54 22.15 -10.54
N LYS A 895 -29.31 23.10 -9.95
CA LYS A 895 -30.32 23.89 -10.68
C LYS A 895 -29.70 24.75 -11.78
N SER A 896 -28.53 25.32 -11.53
CA SER A 896 -27.84 26.16 -12.49
C SER A 896 -27.33 25.33 -13.67
N CYS A 897 -26.76 24.17 -13.42
CA CYS A 897 -26.33 23.22 -14.45
C CYS A 897 -27.50 22.76 -15.32
N MET A 898 -28.65 22.47 -14.71
CA MET A 898 -29.86 22.06 -15.47
C MET A 898 -30.49 23.20 -16.27
N ARG A 899 -30.21 24.46 -15.94
CA ARG A 899 -30.66 25.64 -16.70
C ARG A 899 -29.67 26.02 -17.80
N ASN A 900 -28.38 25.75 -17.63
CA ASN A 900 -27.38 26.00 -18.65
C ASN A 900 -27.55 25.01 -19.82
N PRO A 901 -27.75 25.48 -21.06
CA PRO A 901 -28.06 24.60 -22.19
C PRO A 901 -26.93 23.61 -22.49
N THR A 902 -25.66 24.05 -22.41
CA THR A 902 -24.47 23.22 -22.68
C THR A 902 -24.32 22.11 -21.66
N ILE A 903 -24.42 22.44 -20.36
CA ILE A 903 -24.27 21.45 -19.28
C ILE A 903 -25.45 20.49 -19.29
N ARG A 904 -26.66 21.00 -19.54
CA ARG A 904 -27.89 20.16 -19.62
C ARG A 904 -27.77 19.12 -20.75
N GLU A 905 -27.30 19.53 -21.92
CA GLU A 905 -27.11 18.60 -23.07
C GLU A 905 -26.05 17.51 -22.73
N ARG A 906 -24.92 17.90 -22.14
CA ARG A 906 -23.92 16.95 -21.66
C ARG A 906 -24.49 15.97 -20.64
N PHE A 907 -25.27 16.49 -19.69
CA PHE A 907 -25.94 15.66 -18.69
C PHE A 907 -26.92 14.67 -19.32
N LEU A 908 -27.79 15.10 -20.23
CA LEU A 908 -28.78 14.21 -20.87
C LEU A 908 -28.10 13.13 -21.70
N THR A 909 -27.06 13.49 -22.46
CA THR A 909 -26.26 12.54 -23.25
C THR A 909 -25.56 11.49 -22.36
N TYR A 910 -24.89 11.94 -21.31
CA TYR A 910 -24.23 11.04 -20.38
C TYR A 910 -25.25 10.15 -19.66
N PHE A 911 -26.33 10.74 -19.16
CA PHE A 911 -27.33 10.05 -18.35
C PHE A 911 -28.07 8.95 -19.14
N ASN A 912 -28.41 9.19 -20.42
CA ASN A 912 -28.95 8.16 -21.30
C ASN A 912 -27.99 6.95 -21.40
N ARG A 913 -26.71 7.23 -21.70
CA ARG A 913 -25.70 6.17 -21.81
C ARG A 913 -25.54 5.39 -20.49
N ALA A 914 -25.49 6.08 -19.37
CA ALA A 914 -25.34 5.46 -18.05
C ALA A 914 -26.54 4.57 -17.69
N LEU A 915 -27.78 5.02 -17.98
CA LEU A 915 -29.01 4.26 -17.78
C LEU A 915 -29.14 3.07 -18.74
N ALA A 916 -28.51 3.13 -19.91
CA ALA A 916 -28.46 2.03 -20.86
C ALA A 916 -27.37 0.98 -20.53
N THR A 917 -26.38 1.34 -19.68
CA THR A 917 -25.24 0.49 -19.38
C THR A 917 -25.20 0.10 -17.90
N TYR A 918 -24.27 0.65 -17.14
CA TYR A 918 -23.96 0.27 -15.76
C TYR A 918 -25.04 0.65 -14.72
N MET A 919 -25.98 1.54 -15.07
CA MET A 919 -27.16 1.84 -14.27
C MET A 919 -28.46 1.30 -14.89
N SER A 920 -28.37 0.34 -15.82
CA SER A 920 -29.55 -0.33 -16.43
C SER A 920 -30.23 -1.27 -15.42
N PRO A 921 -31.51 -1.61 -15.63
CA PRO A 921 -32.21 -2.57 -14.76
C PRO A 921 -31.45 -3.90 -14.61
N GLN A 922 -30.88 -4.41 -15.70
CA GLN A 922 -30.11 -5.66 -15.68
C GLN A 922 -28.85 -5.51 -14.83
N SER A 923 -28.06 -4.46 -15.06
CA SER A 923 -26.81 -4.25 -14.33
C SER A 923 -27.06 -4.06 -12.82
N LEU A 924 -28.07 -3.30 -12.45
CA LEU A 924 -28.45 -3.10 -11.05
C LEU A 924 -28.93 -4.41 -10.39
N SER A 925 -29.69 -5.23 -11.12
CA SER A 925 -30.08 -6.56 -10.63
C SER A 925 -28.88 -7.46 -10.41
N ASP A 926 -27.97 -7.54 -11.40
CA ASP A 926 -26.78 -8.40 -11.35
C ASP A 926 -25.86 -8.01 -10.20
N MET A 927 -25.62 -6.72 -9.98
CA MET A 927 -24.80 -6.23 -8.85
C MET A 927 -25.39 -6.69 -7.50
N ILE A 928 -26.70 -6.55 -7.31
CA ILE A 928 -27.39 -6.96 -6.08
C ILE A 928 -27.31 -8.48 -5.91
N GLN A 929 -27.57 -9.25 -6.97
CA GLN A 929 -27.54 -10.71 -6.91
C GLN A 929 -26.12 -11.25 -6.68
N ASN A 930 -25.11 -10.68 -7.32
CA ASN A 930 -23.72 -11.04 -7.07
C ASN A 930 -23.34 -10.81 -5.61
N GLN A 931 -23.70 -9.66 -5.06
CA GLN A 931 -23.44 -9.34 -3.66
C GLN A 931 -24.22 -10.28 -2.70
N TYR A 932 -25.46 -10.60 -3.02
CA TYR A 932 -26.27 -11.53 -2.26
C TYR A 932 -25.63 -12.93 -2.24
N GLN A 933 -25.06 -13.40 -3.33
CA GLN A 933 -24.35 -14.69 -3.38
C GLN A 933 -23.07 -14.66 -2.55
N ARG A 934 -22.29 -13.59 -2.63
CA ARG A 934 -21.06 -13.43 -1.81
C ARG A 934 -21.33 -13.46 -0.30
N LEU A 935 -22.49 -13.00 0.13
CA LEU A 935 -22.84 -12.96 1.55
C LEU A 935 -23.39 -14.32 2.09
N GLN A 936 -23.76 -15.27 1.23
CA GLN A 936 -24.39 -16.53 1.65
C GLN A 936 -23.63 -17.26 2.78
N PRO A 937 -22.28 -17.33 2.77
CA PRO A 937 -21.54 -18.07 3.78
C PRO A 937 -21.71 -17.55 5.21
N VAL A 938 -21.88 -16.23 5.36
CA VAL A 938 -21.97 -15.58 6.68
C VAL A 938 -23.39 -15.33 7.16
N LEU A 939 -24.38 -15.39 6.28
CA LEU A 939 -25.77 -15.05 6.61
C LEU A 939 -26.35 -15.88 7.76
N PRO A 940 -26.14 -17.20 7.87
CA PRO A 940 -26.75 -17.97 8.96
C PRO A 940 -26.40 -17.43 10.35
N GLN A 941 -25.12 -17.25 10.62
CA GLN A 941 -24.63 -16.75 11.90
C GLN A 941 -24.99 -15.27 12.10
N TYR A 942 -24.86 -14.46 11.05
CA TYR A 942 -25.20 -13.04 11.09
C TYR A 942 -26.68 -12.80 11.42
N LEU A 943 -27.59 -13.49 10.71
CA LEU A 943 -29.04 -13.34 10.89
C LEU A 943 -29.50 -13.81 12.26
N ASP A 944 -28.94 -14.92 12.76
CA ASP A 944 -29.22 -15.40 14.11
C ASP A 944 -28.83 -14.36 15.17
N MET A 945 -27.64 -13.78 15.03
CA MET A 945 -27.14 -12.74 15.93
C MET A 945 -28.04 -11.50 15.98
N ILE A 946 -28.55 -11.03 14.82
CA ILE A 946 -29.39 -9.82 14.75
C ILE A 946 -30.88 -10.10 14.96
N GLY A 947 -31.27 -11.37 15.11
CA GLY A 947 -32.65 -11.82 15.31
C GLY A 947 -33.57 -11.58 14.11
N VAL A 948 -33.07 -11.80 12.88
CA VAL A 948 -33.81 -11.70 11.61
C VAL A 948 -33.86 -13.09 10.99
N THR A 949 -35.04 -13.51 10.54
CA THR A 949 -35.17 -14.78 9.84
C THR A 949 -34.65 -14.72 8.41
N ARG A 950 -34.21 -15.86 7.88
CA ARG A 950 -33.76 -15.95 6.48
C ARG A 950 -34.84 -15.45 5.50
N SER A 951 -36.10 -15.79 5.73
CA SER A 951 -37.20 -15.35 4.87
C SER A 951 -37.41 -13.83 4.88
N GLU A 952 -37.25 -13.19 6.04
CA GLU A 952 -37.35 -11.72 6.15
C GLU A 952 -36.18 -11.03 5.43
N TYR A 953 -34.99 -11.61 5.53
CA TYR A 953 -33.82 -11.11 4.82
C TYR A 953 -33.99 -11.25 3.31
N ASP A 954 -34.36 -12.43 2.81
CA ASP A 954 -34.57 -12.71 1.40
C ASP A 954 -35.64 -11.78 0.80
N ALA A 955 -36.75 -11.56 1.51
CA ALA A 955 -37.79 -10.60 1.12
C ALA A 955 -37.26 -9.15 1.08
N SER A 956 -36.33 -8.80 1.97
CA SER A 956 -35.72 -7.47 1.96
C SER A 956 -34.77 -7.27 0.77
N VAL A 957 -34.00 -8.31 0.39
CA VAL A 957 -33.15 -8.31 -0.80
C VAL A 957 -34.02 -8.24 -2.07
N GLU A 958 -35.08 -9.05 -2.15
CA GLU A 958 -36.02 -9.03 -3.26
C GLU A 958 -36.65 -7.64 -3.42
N ASN A 959 -37.09 -7.02 -2.32
CA ASN A 959 -37.62 -5.65 -2.34
C ASN A 959 -36.57 -4.65 -2.82
N PHE A 960 -35.32 -4.77 -2.38
CA PHE A 960 -34.22 -3.92 -2.84
C PHE A 960 -33.99 -4.08 -4.34
N THR A 961 -33.93 -5.33 -4.86
CA THR A 961 -33.80 -5.63 -6.29
C THR A 961 -34.96 -5.04 -7.09
N ASN A 962 -36.21 -5.32 -6.69
CA ASN A 962 -37.41 -4.81 -7.34
C ASN A 962 -37.45 -3.27 -7.41
N ARG A 963 -36.89 -2.62 -6.40
CA ARG A 963 -36.72 -1.17 -6.37
C ARG A 963 -35.67 -0.69 -7.35
N ALA A 964 -34.48 -1.30 -7.32
CA ALA A 964 -33.36 -0.93 -8.15
C ALA A 964 -33.72 -1.03 -9.65
N VAL A 965 -34.33 -2.14 -10.08
CA VAL A 965 -34.69 -2.34 -11.49
C VAL A 965 -35.78 -1.40 -12.02
N ARG A 966 -36.66 -0.85 -11.15
CA ARG A 966 -37.67 0.15 -11.53
C ARG A 966 -37.14 1.58 -11.62
N ARG A 967 -36.00 1.86 -10.93
CA ARG A 967 -35.42 3.21 -10.85
C ARG A 967 -35.13 3.86 -12.19
N PRO A 968 -34.51 3.18 -13.19
CA PRO A 968 -34.28 3.79 -14.50
C PRO A 968 -35.52 4.35 -15.16
N SER A 969 -36.63 3.61 -15.18
CA SER A 969 -37.89 4.10 -15.72
C SER A 969 -38.47 5.27 -14.92
N GLU A 970 -38.45 5.18 -13.60
CA GLU A 970 -38.94 6.24 -12.72
C GLU A 970 -38.13 7.53 -12.90
N ILE A 971 -36.82 7.43 -13.02
CA ILE A 971 -35.96 8.59 -13.09
C ILE A 971 -36.03 9.29 -14.45
N ILE A 972 -36.24 8.57 -15.55
CA ILE A 972 -36.55 9.16 -16.86
C ILE A 972 -37.84 9.99 -16.77
N ARG A 973 -38.88 9.46 -16.17
CA ARG A 973 -40.16 10.18 -15.95
C ARG A 973 -39.96 11.43 -15.07
N HIS A 974 -39.12 11.32 -14.01
CA HIS A 974 -38.82 12.48 -13.16
C HIS A 974 -38.00 13.54 -13.90
N CYS A 975 -37.02 13.12 -14.72
CA CYS A 975 -36.21 13.99 -15.57
C CYS A 975 -37.08 14.73 -16.58
N THR A 976 -37.96 14.01 -17.31
CA THR A 976 -38.93 14.58 -18.26
C THR A 976 -39.77 15.67 -17.60
N SER A 977 -40.32 15.37 -16.41
CA SER A 977 -41.15 16.34 -15.66
C SER A 977 -40.33 17.53 -15.14
N TYR A 978 -39.11 17.32 -14.67
CA TYR A 978 -38.25 18.38 -14.09
C TYR A 978 -37.73 19.35 -15.16
N LEU A 979 -37.29 18.81 -16.30
CA LEU A 979 -36.79 19.60 -17.42
C LEU A 979 -37.87 20.05 -18.41
N ASN A 980 -39.12 19.66 -18.17
CA ASN A 980 -40.28 19.97 -19.02
C ASN A 980 -40.08 19.52 -20.48
N LEU A 981 -39.55 18.28 -20.65
CA LEU A 981 -39.30 17.68 -21.96
C LEU A 981 -40.64 17.19 -22.56
N SER A 982 -40.83 17.37 -23.87
CA SER A 982 -41.90 16.74 -24.62
C SER A 982 -41.70 15.20 -24.70
N LYS A 983 -42.73 14.47 -25.08
CA LYS A 983 -42.63 13.02 -25.31
C LYS A 983 -41.59 12.67 -26.40
N GLU A 984 -41.56 13.51 -27.46
CA GLU A 984 -40.62 13.34 -28.57
C GLU A 984 -39.15 13.57 -28.12
N GLU A 985 -38.90 14.64 -27.36
CA GLU A 985 -37.60 14.94 -26.76
C GLU A 985 -37.20 13.84 -25.78
N THR A 986 -38.10 13.34 -24.95
CA THR A 986 -37.83 12.24 -24.01
C THR A 986 -37.37 10.98 -24.77
N ASN A 987 -38.10 10.58 -25.79
CA ASN A 987 -37.74 9.40 -26.61
C ASN A 987 -36.41 9.61 -27.35
N ARG A 988 -36.11 10.83 -27.78
CA ARG A 988 -34.83 11.16 -28.44
C ARG A 988 -33.67 11.12 -27.47
N TYR A 989 -33.80 11.74 -26.30
CA TYR A 989 -32.70 11.82 -25.33
C TYR A 989 -32.45 10.50 -24.61
N PHE A 990 -33.47 9.70 -24.40
CA PHE A 990 -33.35 8.44 -23.62
C PHE A 990 -33.59 7.18 -24.47
N ALA A 991 -33.28 7.24 -25.77
CA ALA A 991 -33.54 6.11 -26.69
C ALA A 991 -32.87 4.81 -26.22
N ASP A 992 -31.55 4.85 -25.92
CA ASP A 992 -30.78 3.67 -25.53
C ASP A 992 -31.22 3.15 -24.14
N ALA A 993 -31.52 4.08 -23.21
CA ALA A 993 -32.01 3.72 -21.88
C ALA A 993 -33.40 3.05 -21.94
N ILE A 994 -34.29 3.54 -22.79
CA ILE A 994 -35.61 2.95 -22.99
C ILE A 994 -35.48 1.56 -23.59
N GLU A 995 -34.61 1.38 -24.59
CA GLU A 995 -34.34 0.07 -25.19
C GLU A 995 -33.81 -0.94 -24.15
N ALA A 996 -32.87 -0.54 -23.29
CA ALA A 996 -32.36 -1.39 -22.22
C ALA A 996 -33.44 -1.76 -21.18
N ILE A 997 -34.33 -0.82 -20.84
CA ILE A 997 -35.46 -1.06 -19.94
C ILE A 997 -36.49 -2.04 -20.59
N ASP A 998 -36.83 -1.86 -21.85
CA ASP A 998 -37.79 -2.71 -22.57
C ASP A 998 -37.20 -4.11 -22.77
N ALA A 999 -35.89 -4.22 -23.04
CA ALA A 999 -35.18 -5.51 -23.13
C ALA A 999 -35.28 -6.28 -21.81
N TYR A 1000 -35.02 -5.63 -20.67
CA TYR A 1000 -35.17 -6.25 -19.34
C TYR A 1000 -36.58 -6.70 -19.06
N ASN A 1001 -37.58 -5.84 -19.29
CA ASN A 1001 -39.00 -6.14 -19.06
C ASN A 1001 -39.55 -7.27 -19.94
N SER A 1002 -38.94 -7.52 -21.10
CA SER A 1002 -39.34 -8.61 -22.00
C SER A 1002 -38.77 -9.99 -21.59
N GLN A 1003 -37.75 -10.02 -20.72
CA GLN A 1003 -37.13 -11.24 -20.19
C GLN A 1003 -37.64 -11.63 -18.80
N SER A 1004 -38.18 -10.68 -18.05
CA SER A 1004 -38.81 -10.85 -16.73
C SER A 1004 -40.31 -11.04 -16.84
#